data_b75fe9867e39570bf1e2b0cba7cebc7c
#
_entry.id   b75fe9867e39570bf1e2b0cba7cebc7c
#
_cell.length_a   1.000
_cell.length_b   1.000
_cell.length_c   1.000
_cell.angle_alpha   90.00
_cell.angle_beta   90.00
_cell.angle_gamma   90.00
#
_symmetry.space_group_name_H-M   'P 1'
#
loop_
_entity.id
_entity.type
_entity.pdbx_description
1 polymer ?
#
loop_
_entity_poly.entity_id
_entity_poly.type
_entity_poly.pdbx_seq_one_letter_code
_entity_poly.pdbx_strand_id
1 'polypeptide(L)'
;MFKKCILILAASCMMYSCATQTESNPFLTEFQTPNGVPPFDKIKLEHYEPAFQKGIEEQNANIQAIIDNTEAPTFENVIVALDNSSPTLDRVGGVFFNLTEAETTDELTALSMKLAPTLAEHEDNISLNQELFKKVDAVYSQKDALGLTREQQRLLEKTHKKFIRSGANLPADKQARLREINKQLSTLGITFSNNILNENNDFKLYVGKEEDLAGLPQWFRESAMAEARATGQEGKWLFTLHNASRLPFLQYSANRPLREQMYKAYINRGNNNDKNDNKKIITDIVRLRLEKAQLLGFDCYSNFVLDNTMAKNSTAVMDFLNNLWSYALPKAKAEAAELQKLMDKEGKGEKLEAWDWWYYTEKLRKEKYNLEEEEIKPYFKLENVREGAFAVANKLYGITLTKLEGIPVYHPDVEVFEVKAADGSQVGIFYVDYFPRPGKSGGAWMSNYREQQGSIRPLVCNVCSFTKPVGDTPSLLTIDEVETLFHEFGHALHGLLTQCQYKGTSGTNVVRDFVELPSQINEHWATEPEVLKMYAKHYKTGEVIPDSLIEKILNQKTFNQGFMTTELLAAAILDMNLHNLTDTEGLDVVAYEKEAMDQLGLIPEIAPRYRTTYFNHIIGGYAAGYYSYLWANVLDNDAFEAFKEHGIFDKQTADLFRQNVLEKGDSDCLLYTSPSPRDTERSR
;
A
#
# COMPACT_ATOMS: atom_id res chain seq x y z
N MET A 1 0.75 -2.28 98.26
CA MET A 1 -0.48 -1.85 97.57
C MET A 1 -0.17 -1.74 96.08
N PHE A 2 -0.50 -2.77 95.38
CA PHE A 2 -0.09 -2.94 93.98
C PHE A 2 -1.17 -2.42 93.06
N LYS A 3 -0.82 -1.49 92.11
CA LYS A 3 -1.64 -1.14 90.93
C LYS A 3 -1.08 -1.90 89.72
N LYS A 4 -1.89 -2.75 89.15
CA LYS A 4 -1.59 -3.45 87.88
C LYS A 4 -1.85 -2.51 86.72
N CYS A 5 -0.83 -2.26 85.91
CA CYS A 5 -0.95 -1.67 84.59
C CYS A 5 -1.23 -2.78 83.56
N ILE A 6 -2.34 -2.68 82.83
CA ILE A 6 -2.67 -3.52 81.70
C ILE A 6 -2.19 -2.77 80.43
N LEU A 7 -1.22 -3.34 79.77
CA LEU A 7 -0.80 -2.92 78.39
C LEU A 7 -1.73 -3.57 77.39
N ILE A 8 -2.46 -2.75 76.64
CA ILE A 8 -3.21 -3.18 75.49
C ILE A 8 -2.29 -3.00 74.29
N LEU A 9 -1.82 -4.09 73.67
CA LEU A 9 -1.12 -4.11 72.38
C LEU A 9 -2.18 -4.04 71.33
N ALA A 10 -2.30 -2.87 70.64
CA ALA A 10 -3.05 -2.73 69.37
C ALA A 10 -2.18 -3.21 68.22
N ALA A 11 -2.45 -4.40 67.75
CA ALA A 11 -1.87 -4.89 66.44
C ALA A 11 -2.57 -4.22 65.31
N SER A 12 -1.94 -3.20 64.73
CA SER A 12 -2.36 -2.62 63.43
C SER A 12 -1.99 -3.57 62.32
N CYS A 13 -2.93 -4.40 61.86
CA CYS A 13 -2.84 -5.06 60.55
C CYS A 13 -2.91 -4.00 59.45
N MET A 14 -1.75 -3.57 58.92
CA MET A 14 -1.70 -2.92 57.61
C MET A 14 -2.01 -3.98 56.56
N MET A 15 -3.25 -4.03 56.12
CA MET A 15 -3.57 -4.69 54.87
C MET A 15 -2.97 -3.82 53.74
N TYR A 16 -1.82 -4.22 53.23
CA TYR A 16 -1.37 -3.80 51.91
C TYR A 16 -2.35 -4.41 50.92
N SER A 17 -3.36 -3.61 50.56
CA SER A 17 -4.11 -3.86 49.33
C SER A 17 -3.13 -3.65 48.21
N CYS A 18 -2.60 -4.74 47.62
CA CYS A 18 -2.03 -4.74 46.32
C CYS A 18 -3.19 -4.46 45.36
N ALA A 19 -3.53 -3.18 45.19
CA ALA A 19 -4.26 -2.77 44.02
C ALA A 19 -3.32 -3.06 42.82
N THR A 20 -3.53 -4.17 42.17
CA THR A 20 -3.10 -4.31 40.79
C THR A 20 -3.66 -3.09 40.06
N GLN A 21 -2.82 -2.09 39.78
CA GLN A 21 -3.16 -1.08 38.78
C GLN A 21 -3.46 -1.86 37.54
N THR A 22 -4.72 -2.03 37.22
CA THR A 22 -5.14 -2.38 35.86
C THR A 22 -4.56 -1.28 34.98
N GLU A 23 -3.51 -1.61 34.23
CA GLU A 23 -2.95 -0.69 33.26
C GLU A 23 -4.12 -0.16 32.43
N SER A 24 -4.30 1.16 32.43
CA SER A 24 -5.38 1.77 31.67
C SER A 24 -5.14 1.53 30.19
N ASN A 25 -6.17 1.10 29.46
CA ASN A 25 -6.07 0.86 28.03
C ASN A 25 -5.57 2.13 27.29
N PRO A 26 -4.41 2.07 26.62
CA PRO A 26 -3.77 3.26 26.01
C PRO A 26 -4.61 3.96 24.97
N PHE A 27 -5.53 3.25 24.30
CA PHE A 27 -6.38 3.81 23.25
C PHE A 27 -7.51 4.72 23.74
N LEU A 28 -7.87 4.66 25.02
CA LEU A 28 -9.03 5.39 25.56
C LEU A 28 -8.75 6.87 25.83
N THR A 29 -7.50 7.30 25.72
CA THR A 29 -7.09 8.70 25.87
C THR A 29 -6.09 9.04 24.78
N GLU A 30 -5.86 10.34 24.55
CA GLU A 30 -4.78 10.79 23.67
C GLU A 30 -3.45 10.20 24.16
N PHE A 31 -2.60 9.79 23.20
CA PHE A 31 -1.30 9.24 23.52
C PHE A 31 -0.41 10.28 24.19
N GLN A 32 0.03 9.98 25.43
CA GLN A 32 0.88 10.88 26.25
C GLN A 32 2.38 10.66 25.97
N THR A 33 2.72 10.12 24.83
CA THR A 33 4.08 9.92 24.33
C THR A 33 4.62 11.20 23.68
N PRO A 34 5.94 11.36 23.52
CA PRO A 34 6.46 12.43 22.69
C PRO A 34 5.82 12.43 21.30
N ASN A 35 5.41 13.59 20.81
CA ASN A 35 4.71 13.78 19.53
C ASN A 35 3.34 13.07 19.40
N GLY A 36 2.81 12.48 20.47
CA GLY A 36 1.56 11.74 20.45
C GLY A 36 1.62 10.46 19.59
N VAL A 37 2.78 9.83 19.53
CA VAL A 37 2.96 8.55 18.81
C VAL A 37 2.34 7.37 19.57
N PRO A 38 1.94 6.29 18.89
CA PRO A 38 1.40 5.12 19.57
C PRO A 38 2.41 4.52 20.57
N PRO A 39 2.00 4.24 21.81
CA PRO A 39 2.85 3.60 22.81
C PRO A 39 2.93 2.08 22.58
N PHE A 40 3.61 1.66 21.52
CA PHE A 40 3.68 0.25 21.10
C PHE A 40 4.21 -0.67 22.19
N ASP A 41 5.05 -0.18 23.10
CA ASP A 41 5.57 -0.90 24.26
C ASP A 41 4.50 -1.22 25.32
N LYS A 42 3.35 -0.52 25.28
CA LYS A 42 2.23 -0.68 26.23
C LYS A 42 0.99 -1.27 25.59
N ILE A 43 0.89 -1.24 24.26
CA ILE A 43 -0.25 -1.79 23.53
C ILE A 43 -0.20 -3.33 23.58
N LYS A 44 -1.31 -3.96 23.98
CA LYS A 44 -1.48 -5.40 24.03
C LYS A 44 -2.72 -5.81 23.23
N LEU A 45 -2.78 -7.07 22.81
CA LEU A 45 -3.92 -7.62 22.06
C LEU A 45 -5.27 -7.37 22.78
N GLU A 46 -5.29 -7.53 24.09
CA GLU A 46 -6.47 -7.35 24.94
C GLU A 46 -7.01 -5.92 25.00
N HIS A 47 -6.23 -4.92 24.52
CA HIS A 47 -6.66 -3.52 24.49
C HIS A 47 -7.53 -3.17 23.28
N TYR A 48 -7.41 -3.90 22.18
CA TYR A 48 -8.08 -3.53 20.91
C TYR A 48 -9.59 -3.65 21.00
N GLU A 49 -10.12 -4.81 21.37
CA GLU A 49 -11.57 -5.04 21.37
C GLU A 49 -12.32 -4.05 22.27
N PRO A 50 -11.92 -3.82 23.55
CA PRO A 50 -12.56 -2.80 24.38
C PRO A 50 -12.44 -1.38 23.83
N ALA A 51 -11.32 -1.06 23.16
CA ALA A 51 -11.13 0.26 22.54
C ALA A 51 -12.05 0.45 21.32
N PHE A 52 -12.20 -0.56 20.47
CA PHE A 52 -13.17 -0.52 19.38
C PHE A 52 -14.61 -0.39 19.89
N GLN A 53 -14.99 -1.16 20.92
CA GLN A 53 -16.32 -1.06 21.52
C GLN A 53 -16.57 0.34 22.05
N LYS A 54 -15.60 0.91 22.80
CA LYS A 54 -15.71 2.25 23.35
C LYS A 54 -15.75 3.33 22.27
N GLY A 55 -14.96 3.18 21.21
CA GLY A 55 -14.97 4.10 20.08
C GLY A 55 -16.29 4.06 19.30
N ILE A 56 -16.90 2.89 19.15
CA ILE A 56 -18.24 2.73 18.55
C ILE A 56 -19.29 3.44 19.41
N GLU A 57 -19.25 3.27 20.73
CA GLU A 57 -20.16 3.96 21.67
C GLU A 57 -20.00 5.49 21.56
N GLU A 58 -18.75 5.97 21.54
CA GLU A 58 -18.42 7.39 21.44
C GLU A 58 -18.94 7.98 20.12
N GLN A 59 -18.66 7.33 18.99
CA GLN A 59 -19.10 7.81 17.69
C GLN A 59 -20.63 7.78 17.56
N ASN A 60 -21.30 6.73 18.07
CA ASN A 60 -22.76 6.67 18.10
C ASN A 60 -23.37 7.86 18.89
N ALA A 61 -22.77 8.19 20.05
CA ALA A 61 -23.21 9.35 20.84
C ALA A 61 -23.00 10.68 20.09
N ASN A 62 -21.85 10.84 19.42
CA ASN A 62 -21.56 12.03 18.60
C ASN A 62 -22.51 12.16 17.40
N ILE A 63 -22.80 11.05 16.71
CA ILE A 63 -23.78 11.01 15.60
C ILE A 63 -25.18 11.35 16.11
N GLN A 64 -25.58 10.78 17.25
CA GLN A 64 -26.90 11.08 17.84
C GLN A 64 -27.01 12.58 18.23
N ALA A 65 -25.94 13.18 18.75
CA ALA A 65 -25.91 14.59 19.06
C ALA A 65 -26.08 15.49 17.81
N ILE A 66 -25.51 15.08 16.66
CA ILE A 66 -25.73 15.76 15.36
C ILE A 66 -27.21 15.63 14.97
N ILE A 67 -27.80 14.45 15.09
CA ILE A 67 -29.19 14.19 14.73
C ILE A 67 -30.16 15.00 15.60
N ASP A 68 -29.93 15.01 16.91
CA ASP A 68 -30.81 15.66 17.90
C ASP A 68 -30.64 17.18 17.97
N ASN A 69 -29.60 17.73 17.35
CA ASN A 69 -29.41 19.18 17.30
C ASN A 69 -30.58 19.85 16.58
N THR A 70 -31.30 20.72 17.30
CA THR A 70 -32.49 21.44 16.80
C THR A 70 -32.15 22.74 16.06
N GLU A 71 -30.88 23.17 16.07
CA GLU A 71 -30.43 24.33 15.30
C GLU A 71 -30.46 24.03 13.79
N ALA A 72 -30.51 25.05 12.98
CA ALA A 72 -30.42 24.91 11.54
C ALA A 72 -29.12 24.19 11.15
N PRO A 73 -29.17 23.20 10.24
CA PRO A 73 -27.97 22.52 9.77
C PRO A 73 -26.98 23.47 9.11
N THR A 74 -25.74 23.45 9.58
CA THR A 74 -24.62 24.27 9.06
C THR A 74 -23.45 23.35 8.70
N PHE A 75 -22.49 23.91 7.97
CA PHE A 75 -21.24 23.18 7.69
C PHE A 75 -20.55 22.74 8.99
N GLU A 76 -20.52 23.61 10.01
CA GLU A 76 -19.83 23.33 11.28
C GLU A 76 -20.55 22.28 12.14
N ASN A 77 -21.87 22.47 12.35
CA ASN A 77 -22.62 21.58 13.25
C ASN A 77 -23.04 20.24 12.65
N VAL A 78 -22.82 20.02 11.34
CA VAL A 78 -23.09 18.74 10.67
C VAL A 78 -21.82 18.16 10.06
N ILE A 79 -21.16 18.86 9.14
CA ILE A 79 -20.08 18.28 8.32
C ILE A 79 -18.78 18.16 9.14
N VAL A 80 -18.36 19.24 9.79
CA VAL A 80 -17.18 19.24 10.67
C VAL A 80 -17.39 18.34 11.88
N ALA A 81 -18.61 18.39 12.47
CA ALA A 81 -18.97 17.50 13.59
C ALA A 81 -18.89 16.02 13.19
N LEU A 82 -19.31 15.67 11.97
CA LEU A 82 -19.22 14.30 11.43
C LEU A 82 -17.77 13.90 11.15
N ASP A 83 -16.97 14.77 10.53
CA ASP A 83 -15.54 14.52 10.26
C ASP A 83 -14.75 14.25 11.56
N ASN A 84 -15.18 14.87 12.69
CA ASN A 84 -14.56 14.71 14.00
C ASN A 84 -15.25 13.70 14.92
N SER A 85 -16.19 12.89 14.41
CA SER A 85 -17.06 12.07 15.27
C SER A 85 -16.39 10.85 15.91
N SER A 86 -15.20 10.43 15.43
CA SER A 86 -14.60 9.11 15.70
C SER A 86 -13.19 9.11 16.33
N PRO A 87 -12.84 9.98 17.31
CA PRO A 87 -11.44 10.14 17.72
C PRO A 87 -10.81 8.86 18.32
N THR A 88 -11.58 8.08 19.07
CA THR A 88 -11.09 6.80 19.63
C THR A 88 -10.98 5.72 18.55
N LEU A 89 -11.94 5.64 17.60
CA LEU A 89 -11.86 4.70 16.47
C LEU A 89 -10.70 5.04 15.53
N ASP A 90 -10.45 6.30 15.24
CA ASP A 90 -9.32 6.75 14.43
C ASP A 90 -8.00 6.31 15.07
N ARG A 91 -7.89 6.49 16.39
CA ARG A 91 -6.68 6.14 17.16
C ARG A 91 -6.43 4.63 17.22
N VAL A 92 -7.43 3.83 17.53
CA VAL A 92 -7.28 2.37 17.61
C VAL A 92 -7.19 1.76 16.22
N GLY A 93 -7.97 2.24 15.26
CA GLY A 93 -7.98 1.75 13.88
C GLY A 93 -6.66 2.02 13.16
N GLY A 94 -6.10 3.22 13.29
CA GLY A 94 -4.81 3.58 12.70
C GLY A 94 -3.67 2.67 13.13
N VAL A 95 -3.68 2.17 14.38
CA VAL A 95 -2.71 1.18 14.84
C VAL A 95 -3.08 -0.24 14.42
N PHE A 96 -4.33 -0.64 14.66
CA PHE A 96 -4.79 -2.00 14.43
C PHE A 96 -4.65 -2.44 12.98
N PHE A 97 -5.20 -1.65 12.05
CA PHE A 97 -5.19 -2.01 10.62
C PHE A 97 -3.78 -1.95 10.01
N ASN A 98 -2.90 -1.10 10.54
CA ASN A 98 -1.51 -1.14 10.11
C ASN A 98 -0.82 -2.43 10.58
N LEU A 99 -1.03 -2.83 11.84
CA LEU A 99 -0.39 -4.04 12.37
C LEU A 99 -0.98 -5.35 11.81
N THR A 100 -2.25 -5.38 11.38
CA THR A 100 -2.80 -6.56 10.69
C THR A 100 -2.11 -6.86 9.36
N GLU A 101 -1.42 -5.88 8.76
CA GLU A 101 -0.65 -6.04 7.53
C GLU A 101 0.86 -6.10 7.79
N ALA A 102 1.36 -5.31 8.77
CA ALA A 102 2.80 -5.16 9.01
C ALA A 102 3.39 -6.12 10.06
N GLU A 103 2.59 -6.57 11.04
CA GLU A 103 3.04 -7.41 12.17
C GLU A 103 1.91 -8.31 12.67
N THR A 104 1.26 -9.04 11.76
CA THR A 104 0.12 -9.89 12.14
C THR A 104 0.57 -11.16 12.88
N THR A 105 -0.32 -11.64 13.74
CA THR A 105 -0.26 -12.94 14.42
C THR A 105 -1.58 -13.69 14.22
N ASP A 106 -1.61 -14.97 14.52
CA ASP A 106 -2.85 -15.76 14.47
C ASP A 106 -3.94 -15.16 15.36
N GLU A 107 -3.57 -14.64 16.53
CA GLU A 107 -4.49 -14.01 17.47
C GLU A 107 -4.99 -12.67 16.95
N LEU A 108 -4.12 -11.85 16.35
CA LEU A 108 -4.52 -10.57 15.75
C LEU A 108 -5.43 -10.79 14.54
N THR A 109 -5.13 -11.78 13.72
CA THR A 109 -5.97 -12.23 12.61
C THR A 109 -7.35 -12.70 13.10
N ALA A 110 -7.40 -13.54 14.14
CA ALA A 110 -8.66 -14.00 14.73
C ALA A 110 -9.48 -12.83 15.28
N LEU A 111 -8.83 -11.86 15.90
CA LEU A 111 -9.50 -10.64 16.37
C LEU A 111 -10.01 -9.79 15.22
N SER A 112 -9.23 -9.63 14.14
CA SER A 112 -9.66 -8.92 12.94
C SER A 112 -10.92 -9.56 12.33
N MET A 113 -10.94 -10.87 12.19
CA MET A 113 -12.11 -11.63 11.71
C MET A 113 -13.34 -11.44 12.62
N LYS A 114 -13.14 -11.36 13.93
CA LYS A 114 -14.22 -11.11 14.90
C LYS A 114 -14.78 -9.69 14.80
N LEU A 115 -13.91 -8.70 14.63
CA LEU A 115 -14.28 -7.28 14.61
C LEU A 115 -14.89 -6.83 13.27
N ALA A 116 -14.46 -7.41 12.16
CA ALA A 116 -14.86 -6.96 10.83
C ALA A 116 -16.38 -6.86 10.61
N PRO A 117 -17.20 -7.85 10.98
CA PRO A 117 -18.65 -7.72 10.86
C PRO A 117 -19.25 -6.59 11.71
N THR A 118 -18.73 -6.39 12.92
CA THR A 118 -19.19 -5.33 13.83
C THR A 118 -18.82 -3.94 13.32
N LEU A 119 -17.63 -3.77 12.77
CA LEU A 119 -17.19 -2.51 12.18
C LEU A 119 -17.95 -2.20 10.89
N ALA A 120 -18.21 -3.21 10.05
CA ALA A 120 -19.04 -3.04 8.86
C ALA A 120 -20.49 -2.64 9.23
N GLU A 121 -21.08 -3.27 10.24
CA GLU A 121 -22.40 -2.89 10.75
C GLU A 121 -22.41 -1.47 11.33
N HIS A 122 -21.38 -1.08 12.05
CA HIS A 122 -21.23 0.27 12.60
C HIS A 122 -21.15 1.33 11.49
N GLU A 123 -20.31 1.12 10.46
CA GLU A 123 -20.20 2.02 9.32
C GLU A 123 -21.55 2.13 8.57
N ASP A 124 -22.25 1.01 8.38
CA ASP A 124 -23.58 1.00 7.77
C ASP A 124 -24.63 1.74 8.64
N ASN A 125 -24.53 1.67 9.96
CA ASN A 125 -25.42 2.40 10.87
C ASN A 125 -25.30 3.91 10.74
N ILE A 126 -24.13 4.40 10.32
CA ILE A 126 -23.87 5.82 10.06
C ILE A 126 -24.24 6.16 8.61
N SER A 127 -23.65 5.45 7.65
CA SER A 127 -23.74 5.81 6.22
C SER A 127 -25.11 5.57 5.60
N LEU A 128 -25.96 4.69 6.20
CA LEU A 128 -27.34 4.45 5.81
C LEU A 128 -28.36 5.15 6.71
N ASN A 129 -27.92 6.01 7.65
CA ASN A 129 -28.82 6.72 8.55
C ASN A 129 -29.54 7.85 7.82
N GLN A 130 -30.84 7.71 7.65
CA GLN A 130 -31.65 8.67 6.90
C GLN A 130 -31.82 10.01 7.62
N GLU A 131 -31.86 10.05 8.96
CA GLU A 131 -32.00 11.32 9.71
C GLU A 131 -30.69 12.11 9.65
N LEU A 132 -29.54 11.44 9.76
CA LEU A 132 -28.25 12.06 9.55
C LEU A 132 -28.10 12.56 8.11
N PHE A 133 -28.48 11.72 7.13
CA PHE A 133 -28.41 12.10 5.72
C PHE A 133 -29.26 13.33 5.40
N LYS A 134 -30.48 13.46 5.96
CA LYS A 134 -31.31 14.68 5.80
C LYS A 134 -30.57 15.94 6.22
N LYS A 135 -29.78 15.88 7.31
CA LYS A 135 -28.99 17.03 7.76
C LYS A 135 -27.84 17.35 6.82
N VAL A 136 -27.13 16.32 6.35
CA VAL A 136 -26.05 16.48 5.36
C VAL A 136 -26.61 17.07 4.05
N ASP A 137 -27.73 16.55 3.57
CA ASP A 137 -28.40 17.02 2.35
C ASP A 137 -28.93 18.45 2.49
N ALA A 138 -29.41 18.84 3.67
CA ALA A 138 -29.84 20.21 3.96
C ALA A 138 -28.66 21.21 3.89
N VAL A 139 -27.45 20.84 4.34
CA VAL A 139 -26.25 21.65 4.17
C VAL A 139 -25.82 21.67 2.71
N TYR A 140 -25.79 20.52 2.04
CA TYR A 140 -25.39 20.39 0.64
C TYR A 140 -26.27 21.23 -0.31
N SER A 141 -27.59 21.22 -0.08
CA SER A 141 -28.55 21.98 -0.88
C SER A 141 -28.32 23.52 -0.84
N GLN A 142 -27.60 24.00 0.16
CA GLN A 142 -27.29 25.43 0.35
C GLN A 142 -25.83 25.79 0.00
N LYS A 143 -25.06 24.82 -0.52
CA LYS A 143 -23.59 24.94 -0.68
C LYS A 143 -23.13 26.22 -1.35
N ASP A 144 -23.84 26.69 -2.39
CA ASP A 144 -23.49 27.86 -3.16
C ASP A 144 -23.75 29.19 -2.39
N ALA A 145 -24.62 29.16 -1.37
CA ALA A 145 -24.97 30.31 -0.55
C ALA A 145 -24.14 30.44 0.74
N LEU A 146 -23.42 29.35 1.14
CA LEU A 146 -22.73 29.31 2.44
C LEU A 146 -21.38 30.05 2.44
N GLY A 147 -20.85 30.46 1.27
CA GLY A 147 -19.56 31.17 1.19
C GLY A 147 -18.38 30.28 1.65
N LEU A 148 -18.47 28.97 1.46
CA LEU A 148 -17.46 28.01 1.88
C LEU A 148 -16.15 28.17 1.09
N THR A 149 -15.02 27.89 1.75
CA THR A 149 -13.72 27.72 1.06
C THR A 149 -13.76 26.51 0.12
N ARG A 150 -12.82 26.41 -0.81
CA ARG A 150 -12.74 25.24 -1.71
C ARG A 150 -12.64 23.93 -0.95
N GLU A 151 -11.81 23.85 0.08
CA GLU A 151 -11.67 22.66 0.91
C GLU A 151 -12.97 22.30 1.63
N GLN A 152 -13.67 23.28 2.17
CA GLN A 152 -14.96 23.08 2.82
C GLN A 152 -16.03 22.58 1.83
N GLN A 153 -16.08 23.16 0.63
CA GLN A 153 -16.97 22.68 -0.44
C GLN A 153 -16.62 21.23 -0.79
N ARG A 154 -15.33 20.94 -0.93
CA ARG A 154 -14.88 19.58 -1.26
C ARG A 154 -15.24 18.57 -0.18
N LEU A 155 -15.02 18.88 1.10
CA LEU A 155 -15.42 18.01 2.22
C LEU A 155 -16.93 17.77 2.22
N LEU A 156 -17.72 18.81 2.01
CA LEU A 156 -19.18 18.71 1.92
C LEU A 156 -19.60 17.80 0.75
N GLU A 157 -19.03 17.99 -0.43
CA GLU A 157 -19.31 17.17 -1.61
C GLU A 157 -18.93 15.70 -1.40
N LYS A 158 -17.76 15.44 -0.83
CA LYS A 158 -17.32 14.07 -0.48
C LYS A 158 -18.27 13.43 0.52
N THR A 159 -18.61 14.14 1.57
CA THR A 159 -19.50 13.64 2.62
C THR A 159 -20.87 13.31 2.04
N HIS A 160 -21.49 14.25 1.32
CA HIS A 160 -22.79 14.01 0.68
C HIS A 160 -22.73 12.83 -0.30
N LYS A 161 -21.71 12.81 -1.18
CA LYS A 161 -21.52 11.73 -2.14
C LYS A 161 -21.31 10.37 -1.46
N LYS A 162 -20.60 10.33 -0.32
CA LYS A 162 -20.43 9.11 0.48
C LYS A 162 -21.77 8.52 0.91
N PHE A 163 -22.68 9.32 1.44
CA PHE A 163 -24.04 8.86 1.84
C PHE A 163 -24.84 8.32 0.66
N ILE A 164 -24.87 9.04 -0.47
CA ILE A 164 -25.56 8.59 -1.68
C ILE A 164 -25.01 7.25 -2.16
N ARG A 165 -23.69 7.13 -2.26
CA ARG A 165 -22.98 5.93 -2.74
C ARG A 165 -23.09 4.75 -1.76
N SER A 166 -23.35 5.02 -0.49
CA SER A 166 -23.64 3.98 0.51
C SER A 166 -25.10 3.53 0.47
N GLY A 167 -26.00 4.28 -0.18
CA GLY A 167 -27.41 3.93 -0.32
C GLY A 167 -28.33 4.53 0.74
N ALA A 168 -27.94 5.67 1.36
CA ALA A 168 -28.76 6.34 2.38
C ALA A 168 -30.17 6.70 1.90
N ASN A 169 -30.33 6.94 0.61
CA ASN A 169 -31.62 7.29 -0.05
C ASN A 169 -32.41 6.07 -0.54
N LEU A 170 -31.93 4.83 -0.32
CA LEU A 170 -32.63 3.63 -0.77
C LEU A 170 -33.74 3.21 0.20
N PRO A 171 -34.76 2.46 -0.30
CA PRO A 171 -35.75 1.82 0.55
C PRO A 171 -35.14 0.87 1.58
N ALA A 172 -35.85 0.65 2.69
CA ALA A 172 -35.33 -0.11 3.84
C ALA A 172 -34.97 -1.58 3.51
N ASP A 173 -35.69 -2.22 2.61
CA ASP A 173 -35.41 -3.60 2.15
C ASP A 173 -34.09 -3.68 1.39
N LYS A 174 -33.80 -2.71 0.51
CA LYS A 174 -32.53 -2.61 -0.20
C LYS A 174 -31.37 -2.27 0.75
N GLN A 175 -31.59 -1.39 1.71
CA GLN A 175 -30.59 -1.09 2.74
C GLN A 175 -30.26 -2.32 3.59
N ALA A 176 -31.27 -3.13 3.96
CA ALA A 176 -31.06 -4.37 4.71
C ALA A 176 -30.17 -5.36 3.90
N ARG A 177 -30.41 -5.46 2.59
CA ARG A 177 -29.57 -6.31 1.73
C ARG A 177 -28.14 -5.77 1.59
N LEU A 178 -27.95 -4.46 1.45
CA LEU A 178 -26.61 -3.83 1.42
C LEU A 178 -25.80 -4.12 2.69
N ARG A 179 -26.44 -4.03 3.87
CA ARG A 179 -25.81 -4.38 5.15
C ARG A 179 -25.28 -5.81 5.16
N GLU A 180 -26.08 -6.75 4.67
CA GLU A 180 -25.66 -8.14 4.60
C GLU A 180 -24.50 -8.34 3.63
N ILE A 181 -24.53 -7.68 2.47
CA ILE A 181 -23.44 -7.70 1.49
C ILE A 181 -22.15 -7.13 2.10
N ASN A 182 -22.22 -5.96 2.72
CA ASN A 182 -21.04 -5.31 3.33
C ASN A 182 -20.43 -6.18 4.42
N LYS A 183 -21.26 -6.80 5.27
CA LYS A 183 -20.81 -7.74 6.30
C LYS A 183 -20.12 -8.97 5.71
N GLN A 184 -20.63 -9.54 4.62
CA GLN A 184 -19.99 -10.68 3.96
C GLN A 184 -18.65 -10.26 3.32
N LEU A 185 -18.62 -9.13 2.60
CA LEU A 185 -17.43 -8.64 1.94
C LEU A 185 -16.29 -8.36 2.94
N SER A 186 -16.60 -7.83 4.12
CA SER A 186 -15.58 -7.55 5.16
C SER A 186 -14.87 -8.82 5.62
N THR A 187 -15.58 -9.92 5.80
CA THR A 187 -15.01 -11.21 6.22
C THR A 187 -14.27 -11.91 5.09
N LEU A 188 -14.85 -11.91 3.88
CA LEU A 188 -14.25 -12.55 2.71
C LEU A 188 -12.91 -11.92 2.33
N GLY A 189 -12.81 -10.59 2.42
CA GLY A 189 -11.56 -9.87 2.13
C GLY A 189 -10.42 -10.28 3.05
N ILE A 190 -10.65 -10.33 4.36
CA ILE A 190 -9.65 -10.78 5.34
C ILE A 190 -9.24 -12.22 5.07
N THR A 191 -10.21 -13.11 4.82
CA THR A 191 -9.92 -14.52 4.54
C THR A 191 -9.06 -14.67 3.28
N PHE A 192 -9.36 -13.92 2.22
CA PHE A 192 -8.60 -13.93 0.98
C PHE A 192 -7.13 -13.56 1.21
N SER A 193 -6.89 -12.44 1.88
CA SER A 193 -5.54 -11.93 2.15
C SER A 193 -4.73 -12.88 3.06
N ASN A 194 -5.36 -13.43 4.09
CA ASN A 194 -4.73 -14.39 5.00
C ASN A 194 -4.35 -15.69 4.29
N ASN A 195 -5.16 -16.19 3.37
CA ASN A 195 -4.84 -17.37 2.59
C ASN A 195 -3.56 -17.17 1.76
N ILE A 196 -3.39 -15.98 1.17
CA ILE A 196 -2.16 -15.65 0.41
C ILE A 196 -0.95 -15.55 1.35
N LEU A 197 -1.10 -14.91 2.50
CA LEU A 197 -0.02 -14.81 3.49
C LEU A 197 0.41 -16.20 3.97
N ASN A 198 -0.55 -17.07 4.25
CA ASN A 198 -0.27 -18.46 4.66
C ASN A 198 0.48 -19.23 3.58
N GLU A 199 0.06 -19.16 2.32
CA GLU A 199 0.77 -19.84 1.22
C GLU A 199 2.19 -19.29 1.01
N ASN A 200 2.39 -17.97 1.15
CA ASN A 200 3.73 -17.41 1.10
C ASN A 200 4.63 -17.95 2.22
N ASN A 201 4.08 -18.15 3.41
CA ASN A 201 4.82 -18.68 4.57
C ASN A 201 4.99 -20.19 4.55
N ASP A 202 4.02 -20.93 3.99
CA ASP A 202 4.02 -22.39 3.95
C ASP A 202 5.00 -22.91 2.88
N PHE A 203 5.19 -22.19 1.76
CA PHE A 203 6.11 -22.61 0.71
C PHE A 203 7.57 -22.47 1.12
N LYS A 204 8.30 -23.59 1.06
CA LYS A 204 9.72 -23.68 1.40
C LYS A 204 10.45 -24.59 0.42
N LEU A 205 11.28 -24.01 -0.45
CA LEU A 205 12.14 -24.76 -1.35
C LEU A 205 13.52 -24.96 -0.70
N TYR A 206 13.74 -26.13 -0.12
CA TYR A 206 15.03 -26.54 0.42
C TYR A 206 15.90 -27.17 -0.65
N VAL A 207 17.04 -26.57 -0.94
CA VAL A 207 18.09 -27.16 -1.80
C VAL A 207 19.15 -27.77 -0.89
N GLY A 208 19.48 -29.02 -1.12
CA GLY A 208 20.45 -29.79 -0.30
C GLY A 208 21.76 -30.12 -1.00
N LYS A 209 21.88 -29.77 -2.30
CA LYS A 209 23.09 -30.09 -3.09
C LYS A 209 23.66 -28.82 -3.67
N GLU A 210 24.96 -28.63 -3.54
CA GLU A 210 25.65 -27.45 -4.06
C GLU A 210 25.55 -27.31 -5.57
N GLU A 211 25.54 -28.45 -6.30
CA GLU A 211 25.37 -28.46 -7.76
C GLU A 211 24.08 -27.83 -8.25
N ASP A 212 22.99 -27.87 -7.44
CA ASP A 212 21.70 -27.29 -7.75
C ASP A 212 21.67 -25.76 -7.54
N LEU A 213 22.73 -25.19 -6.94
CA LEU A 213 22.89 -23.75 -6.75
C LEU A 213 23.63 -23.07 -7.91
N ALA A 214 23.93 -23.82 -8.98
CA ALA A 214 24.63 -23.28 -10.13
C ALA A 214 23.96 -21.99 -10.66
N GLY A 215 24.74 -20.95 -10.90
CA GLY A 215 24.30 -19.64 -11.35
C GLY A 215 23.88 -18.67 -10.25
N LEU A 216 23.54 -19.15 -9.05
CA LEU A 216 23.15 -18.27 -7.94
C LEU A 216 24.35 -17.48 -7.41
N PRO A 217 24.22 -16.14 -7.23
CA PRO A 217 25.24 -15.30 -6.65
C PRO A 217 25.62 -15.70 -5.22
N GLN A 218 26.87 -15.42 -4.81
CA GLN A 218 27.37 -15.78 -3.47
C GLN A 218 26.54 -15.15 -2.35
N TRP A 219 26.23 -13.85 -2.46
CA TRP A 219 25.41 -13.13 -1.47
C TRP A 219 24.03 -13.78 -1.28
N PHE A 220 23.43 -14.29 -2.37
CA PHE A 220 22.11 -14.90 -2.34
C PHE A 220 22.14 -16.30 -1.72
N ARG A 221 23.22 -17.08 -2.01
CA ARG A 221 23.45 -18.37 -1.33
C ARG A 221 23.65 -18.20 0.17
N GLU A 222 24.39 -17.17 0.59
CA GLU A 222 24.62 -16.86 2.01
C GLU A 222 23.31 -16.50 2.72
N SER A 223 22.45 -15.69 2.09
CA SER A 223 21.12 -15.36 2.59
C SER A 223 20.25 -16.62 2.73
N ALA A 224 20.18 -17.43 1.70
CA ALA A 224 19.40 -18.67 1.69
C ALA A 224 19.89 -19.69 2.75
N MET A 225 21.20 -19.75 3.00
CA MET A 225 21.78 -20.59 4.04
C MET A 225 21.44 -20.07 5.44
N ALA A 226 21.44 -18.78 5.65
CA ALA A 226 21.03 -18.15 6.91
C ALA A 226 19.54 -18.42 7.21
N GLU A 227 18.68 -18.29 6.20
CA GLU A 227 17.25 -18.60 6.30
C GLU A 227 17.02 -20.10 6.61
N ALA A 228 17.74 -21.01 5.96
CA ALA A 228 17.63 -22.44 6.24
C ALA A 228 18.05 -22.77 7.68
N ARG A 229 19.12 -22.14 8.16
CA ARG A 229 19.59 -22.29 9.57
C ARG A 229 18.54 -21.79 10.56
N ALA A 230 17.91 -20.65 10.28
CA ALA A 230 16.86 -20.10 11.14
C ALA A 230 15.65 -21.04 11.27
N THR A 231 15.41 -21.90 10.27
CA THR A 231 14.37 -22.93 10.31
C THR A 231 14.87 -24.32 10.81
N GLY A 232 16.08 -24.39 11.34
CA GLY A 232 16.67 -25.64 11.85
C GLY A 232 17.17 -26.62 10.78
N GLN A 233 17.35 -26.17 9.53
CA GLN A 233 17.80 -26.99 8.40
C GLN A 233 19.26 -26.66 8.03
N GLU A 234 20.19 -26.95 8.94
CA GLU A 234 21.62 -26.75 8.70
C GLU A 234 22.14 -27.54 7.50
N GLY A 235 23.04 -26.93 6.73
CA GLY A 235 23.64 -27.52 5.54
C GLY A 235 22.74 -27.50 4.30
N LYS A 236 21.62 -26.78 4.35
CA LYS A 236 20.73 -26.53 3.22
C LYS A 236 20.63 -25.04 2.91
N TRP A 237 19.97 -24.75 1.80
CA TRP A 237 19.59 -23.42 1.36
C TRP A 237 18.06 -23.33 1.25
N LEU A 238 17.45 -22.32 1.83
CA LEU A 238 16.01 -22.11 1.79
C LEU A 238 15.67 -20.94 0.86
N PHE A 239 14.78 -21.20 -0.10
CA PHE A 239 14.18 -20.19 -0.97
C PHE A 239 12.68 -20.16 -0.75
N THR A 240 12.11 -18.94 -0.73
CA THR A 240 10.70 -18.68 -0.43
C THR A 240 10.01 -17.89 -1.55
N LEU A 241 8.69 -17.64 -1.42
CA LEU A 241 7.93 -16.84 -2.39
C LEU A 241 8.06 -15.32 -2.18
N HIS A 242 8.74 -14.87 -1.13
CA HIS A 242 9.00 -13.44 -0.96
C HIS A 242 9.86 -12.90 -2.11
N ASN A 243 9.59 -11.67 -2.55
CA ASN A 243 10.26 -11.09 -3.72
C ASN A 243 11.79 -11.11 -3.61
N ALA A 244 12.35 -10.77 -2.45
CA ALA A 244 13.80 -10.80 -2.21
C ALA A 244 14.43 -12.20 -2.34
N SER A 245 13.64 -13.27 -2.29
CA SER A 245 14.08 -14.66 -2.50
C SER A 245 13.70 -15.19 -3.89
N ARG A 246 12.45 -15.01 -4.29
CA ARG A 246 11.91 -15.55 -5.55
C ARG A 246 12.54 -14.91 -6.79
N LEU A 247 12.62 -13.60 -6.84
CA LEU A 247 13.11 -12.90 -8.04
C LEU A 247 14.57 -13.25 -8.35
N PRO A 248 15.53 -13.12 -7.40
CA PRO A 248 16.90 -13.55 -7.67
C PRO A 248 17.01 -15.05 -8.01
N PHE A 249 16.16 -15.90 -7.42
CA PHE A 249 16.14 -17.32 -7.78
C PHE A 249 15.78 -17.54 -9.25
N LEU A 250 14.73 -16.87 -9.74
CA LEU A 250 14.30 -16.95 -11.14
C LEU A 250 15.30 -16.31 -12.11
N GLN A 251 16.01 -15.26 -11.68
CA GLN A 251 17.00 -14.55 -12.48
C GLN A 251 18.30 -15.36 -12.65
N TYR A 252 18.77 -16.01 -11.61
CA TYR A 252 20.14 -16.56 -11.59
C TYR A 252 20.23 -18.08 -11.55
N SER A 253 19.23 -18.80 -11.05
CA SER A 253 19.33 -20.26 -10.95
C SER A 253 19.48 -20.91 -12.32
N ALA A 254 20.57 -21.63 -12.56
CA ALA A 254 20.75 -22.42 -13.77
C ALA A 254 19.89 -23.70 -13.78
N ASN A 255 19.33 -24.12 -12.62
CA ASN A 255 18.49 -25.30 -12.49
C ASN A 255 17.05 -25.00 -12.95
N ARG A 256 16.77 -25.28 -14.23
CA ARG A 256 15.46 -25.01 -14.86
C ARG A 256 14.28 -25.68 -14.14
N PRO A 257 14.33 -26.96 -13.73
CA PRO A 257 13.27 -27.59 -12.95
C PRO A 257 12.95 -26.87 -11.63
N LEU A 258 13.96 -26.36 -10.93
CA LEU A 258 13.73 -25.59 -9.70
C LEU A 258 13.14 -24.21 -9.98
N ARG A 259 13.52 -23.54 -11.10
CA ARG A 259 12.83 -22.31 -11.55
C ARG A 259 11.36 -22.57 -11.84
N GLU A 260 11.04 -23.66 -12.55
CA GLU A 260 9.66 -24.07 -12.83
C GLU A 260 8.87 -24.30 -11.53
N GLN A 261 9.45 -25.00 -10.56
CA GLN A 261 8.81 -25.23 -9.26
C GLN A 261 8.53 -23.92 -8.51
N MET A 262 9.51 -23.03 -8.44
CA MET A 262 9.37 -21.72 -7.80
C MET A 262 8.29 -20.88 -8.49
N TYR A 263 8.34 -20.78 -9.81
CA TYR A 263 7.39 -20.01 -10.60
C TYR A 263 5.97 -20.54 -10.44
N LYS A 264 5.76 -21.83 -10.61
CA LYS A 264 4.44 -22.48 -10.47
C LYS A 264 3.86 -22.32 -9.06
N ALA A 265 4.68 -22.42 -8.03
CA ALA A 265 4.24 -22.18 -6.67
C ALA A 265 3.74 -20.72 -6.50
N TYR A 266 4.43 -19.75 -7.08
CA TYR A 266 4.05 -18.35 -7.00
C TYR A 266 2.74 -18.04 -7.73
N ILE A 267 2.60 -18.48 -8.99
CA ILE A 267 1.42 -18.13 -9.82
C ILE A 267 0.16 -18.94 -9.48
N ASN A 268 0.27 -20.01 -8.68
CA ASN A 268 -0.87 -20.82 -8.24
C ASN A 268 -1.31 -20.51 -6.80
N ARG A 269 -0.82 -19.46 -6.20
CA ARG A 269 -1.30 -19.06 -4.87
C ARG A 269 -2.81 -18.86 -4.85
N GLY A 270 -3.48 -19.36 -3.82
CA GLY A 270 -4.93 -19.36 -3.72
C GLY A 270 -5.66 -20.26 -4.74
N ASN A 271 -4.95 -21.14 -5.45
CA ASN A 271 -5.50 -22.02 -6.50
C ASN A 271 -5.04 -23.49 -6.36
N ASN A 272 -4.78 -23.95 -5.14
CA ASN A 272 -4.20 -25.28 -4.89
C ASN A 272 -5.22 -26.33 -4.42
N ASN A 273 -6.51 -26.01 -4.36
CA ASN A 273 -7.59 -26.87 -3.84
C ASN A 273 -7.34 -27.35 -2.41
N ASP A 274 -6.73 -26.52 -1.59
CA ASP A 274 -6.42 -26.77 -0.19
C ASP A 274 -7.15 -25.78 0.76
N LYS A 275 -6.71 -25.73 2.01
CA LYS A 275 -7.29 -24.84 3.03
C LYS A 275 -7.17 -23.33 2.70
N ASN A 276 -6.21 -22.96 1.84
CA ASN A 276 -5.92 -21.58 1.45
C ASN A 276 -6.52 -21.23 0.06
N ASP A 277 -7.41 -22.05 -0.46
CA ASP A 277 -8.00 -21.82 -1.79
C ASP A 277 -8.92 -20.61 -1.84
N ASN A 278 -8.66 -19.68 -2.74
CA ASN A 278 -9.36 -18.42 -2.90
C ASN A 278 -10.39 -18.39 -4.04
N LYS A 279 -10.50 -19.44 -4.86
CA LYS A 279 -11.40 -19.44 -6.02
C LYS A 279 -12.85 -19.10 -5.66
N LYS A 280 -13.39 -19.81 -4.67
CA LYS A 280 -14.76 -19.55 -4.21
C LYS A 280 -14.89 -18.17 -3.56
N ILE A 281 -13.89 -17.75 -2.78
CA ILE A 281 -13.91 -16.49 -2.06
C ILE A 281 -13.98 -15.32 -3.04
N ILE A 282 -13.11 -15.29 -4.06
CA ILE A 282 -13.14 -14.21 -5.05
C ILE A 282 -14.38 -14.25 -5.94
N THR A 283 -14.90 -15.44 -6.27
CA THR A 283 -16.20 -15.56 -6.97
C THR A 283 -17.33 -14.93 -6.16
N ASP A 284 -17.41 -15.23 -4.86
CA ASP A 284 -18.41 -14.62 -3.98
C ASP A 284 -18.22 -13.10 -3.84
N ILE A 285 -16.99 -12.62 -3.77
CA ILE A 285 -16.67 -11.18 -3.73
C ILE A 285 -17.15 -10.48 -5.00
N VAL A 286 -16.84 -11.00 -6.18
CA VAL A 286 -17.26 -10.43 -7.47
C VAL A 286 -18.79 -10.40 -7.58
N ARG A 287 -19.47 -11.50 -7.23
CA ARG A 287 -20.92 -11.61 -7.20
C ARG A 287 -21.56 -10.57 -6.26
N LEU A 288 -21.08 -10.46 -5.03
CA LEU A 288 -21.59 -9.52 -4.03
C LEU A 288 -21.37 -8.06 -4.45
N ARG A 289 -20.23 -7.77 -5.07
CA ARG A 289 -19.93 -6.44 -5.61
C ARG A 289 -20.85 -6.06 -6.74
N LEU A 290 -21.15 -6.99 -7.67
CA LEU A 290 -22.13 -6.76 -8.73
C LEU A 290 -23.51 -6.48 -8.13
N GLU A 291 -23.99 -7.31 -7.21
CA GLU A 291 -25.26 -7.12 -6.54
C GLU A 291 -25.33 -5.76 -5.82
N LYS A 292 -24.28 -5.37 -5.11
CA LYS A 292 -24.15 -4.05 -4.48
C LYS A 292 -24.28 -2.91 -5.50
N ALA A 293 -23.57 -2.98 -6.62
CA ALA A 293 -23.64 -1.98 -7.66
C ALA A 293 -25.06 -1.85 -8.26
N GLN A 294 -25.70 -2.99 -8.55
CA GLN A 294 -27.06 -3.03 -9.08
C GLN A 294 -28.10 -2.47 -8.09
N LEU A 295 -27.98 -2.76 -6.79
CA LEU A 295 -28.83 -2.16 -5.75
C LEU A 295 -28.68 -0.63 -5.72
N LEU A 296 -27.49 -0.11 -6.01
CA LEU A 296 -27.15 1.32 -6.04
C LEU A 296 -27.45 1.98 -7.40
N GLY A 297 -28.01 1.22 -8.38
CA GLY A 297 -28.44 1.76 -9.66
C GLY A 297 -27.40 1.74 -10.77
N PHE A 298 -26.30 1.01 -10.60
CA PHE A 298 -25.28 0.80 -11.61
C PHE A 298 -25.44 -0.60 -12.25
N ASP A 299 -25.10 -0.71 -13.52
CA ASP A 299 -25.18 -1.97 -14.28
C ASP A 299 -24.04 -2.95 -13.94
N CYS A 300 -22.87 -2.43 -13.56
CA CYS A 300 -21.71 -3.21 -13.14
C CYS A 300 -20.93 -2.49 -12.01
N TYR A 301 -20.04 -3.24 -11.34
CA TYR A 301 -19.30 -2.71 -10.21
C TYR A 301 -18.24 -1.67 -10.62
N SER A 302 -17.63 -1.82 -11.80
CA SER A 302 -16.65 -0.84 -12.29
C SER A 302 -17.28 0.54 -12.48
N ASN A 303 -18.48 0.66 -13.05
CA ASN A 303 -19.16 1.93 -13.21
C ASN A 303 -19.51 2.57 -11.86
N PHE A 304 -19.88 1.76 -10.86
CA PHE A 304 -20.05 2.24 -9.49
C PHE A 304 -18.74 2.83 -8.93
N VAL A 305 -17.60 2.14 -9.09
CA VAL A 305 -16.31 2.63 -8.57
C VAL A 305 -15.88 3.89 -9.32
N LEU A 306 -15.90 3.84 -10.64
CA LEU A 306 -15.34 4.86 -11.52
C LEU A 306 -16.13 6.17 -11.53
N ASP A 307 -17.39 6.17 -11.12
CA ASP A 307 -18.14 7.42 -10.89
C ASP A 307 -17.40 8.42 -9.98
N ASN A 308 -16.52 7.91 -9.11
CA ASN A 308 -15.73 8.72 -8.18
C ASN A 308 -14.25 8.77 -8.50
N THR A 309 -13.84 8.75 -9.75
CA THR A 309 -12.45 8.80 -10.23
C THR A 309 -12.29 9.86 -11.33
N MET A 310 -11.06 10.10 -11.80
CA MET A 310 -10.78 10.98 -12.95
C MET A 310 -11.35 10.38 -14.25
N ALA A 311 -11.22 9.08 -14.44
CA ALA A 311 -11.66 8.38 -15.66
C ALA A 311 -13.20 8.32 -15.82
N LYS A 312 -13.98 8.43 -14.75
CA LYS A 312 -15.45 8.53 -14.71
C LYS A 312 -16.24 7.28 -15.11
N ASN A 313 -15.79 6.47 -16.02
CA ASN A 313 -16.53 5.30 -16.52
C ASN A 313 -15.61 4.21 -17.09
N SER A 314 -16.15 3.00 -17.19
CA SER A 314 -15.42 1.82 -17.64
C SER A 314 -14.96 1.89 -19.09
N THR A 315 -15.72 2.56 -19.97
CA THR A 315 -15.35 2.71 -21.39
C THR A 315 -14.06 3.51 -21.52
N ALA A 316 -13.94 4.66 -20.84
CA ALA A 316 -12.73 5.47 -20.86
C ALA A 316 -11.49 4.69 -20.39
N VAL A 317 -11.64 3.89 -19.31
CA VAL A 317 -10.55 3.05 -18.80
C VAL A 317 -10.18 1.96 -19.81
N MET A 318 -11.17 1.23 -20.36
CA MET A 318 -10.89 0.16 -21.30
C MET A 318 -10.28 0.67 -22.61
N ASP A 319 -10.73 1.81 -23.13
CA ASP A 319 -10.13 2.44 -24.32
C ASP A 319 -8.66 2.81 -24.07
N PHE A 320 -8.37 3.38 -22.90
CA PHE A 320 -7.00 3.70 -22.49
C PHE A 320 -6.12 2.43 -22.40
N LEU A 321 -6.59 1.40 -21.70
CA LEU A 321 -5.85 0.15 -21.54
C LEU A 321 -5.63 -0.58 -22.86
N ASN A 322 -6.66 -0.68 -23.70
CA ASN A 322 -6.57 -1.33 -25.01
C ASN A 322 -5.63 -0.57 -25.97
N ASN A 323 -5.62 0.76 -25.89
CA ASN A 323 -4.66 1.55 -26.66
C ASN A 323 -3.22 1.19 -26.28
N LEU A 324 -2.89 1.18 -24.97
CA LEU A 324 -1.55 0.78 -24.50
C LEU A 324 -1.23 -0.67 -24.85
N TRP A 325 -2.20 -1.58 -24.74
CA TRP A 325 -2.04 -2.99 -25.08
C TRP A 325 -1.59 -3.19 -26.52
N SER A 326 -2.12 -2.38 -27.45
CA SER A 326 -1.78 -2.46 -28.86
C SER A 326 -0.29 -2.21 -29.17
N TYR A 327 0.42 -1.51 -28.27
CA TYR A 327 1.87 -1.27 -28.38
C TYR A 327 2.68 -2.23 -27.50
N ALA A 328 2.21 -2.54 -26.31
CA ALA A 328 2.94 -3.35 -25.34
C ALA A 328 3.09 -4.81 -25.79
N LEU A 329 2.00 -5.44 -26.24
CA LEU A 329 2.02 -6.85 -26.63
C LEU A 329 2.95 -7.16 -27.82
N PRO A 330 2.97 -6.38 -28.91
CA PRO A 330 3.95 -6.60 -29.99
C PRO A 330 5.40 -6.48 -29.50
N LYS A 331 5.68 -5.53 -28.59
CA LYS A 331 7.00 -5.36 -28.00
C LYS A 331 7.38 -6.56 -27.15
N ALA A 332 6.48 -7.05 -26.27
CA ALA A 332 6.69 -8.25 -25.46
C ALA A 332 6.93 -9.50 -26.33
N LYS A 333 6.19 -9.66 -27.44
CA LYS A 333 6.42 -10.76 -28.41
C LYS A 333 7.81 -10.67 -29.06
N ALA A 334 8.29 -9.48 -29.36
CA ALA A 334 9.64 -9.28 -29.90
C ALA A 334 10.72 -9.62 -28.84
N GLU A 335 10.49 -9.23 -27.61
CA GLU A 335 11.37 -9.60 -26.47
C GLU A 335 11.40 -11.11 -26.26
N ALA A 336 10.24 -11.78 -26.23
CA ALA A 336 10.17 -13.25 -26.13
C ALA A 336 10.96 -13.95 -27.24
N ALA A 337 10.83 -13.47 -28.49
CA ALA A 337 11.59 -14.01 -29.61
C ALA A 337 13.10 -13.81 -29.49
N GLU A 338 13.53 -12.71 -28.86
CA GLU A 338 14.94 -12.45 -28.58
C GLU A 338 15.49 -13.38 -27.49
N LEU A 339 14.71 -13.59 -26.40
CA LEU A 339 15.05 -14.54 -25.35
C LEU A 339 15.11 -15.99 -25.89
N GLN A 340 14.16 -16.38 -26.76
CA GLN A 340 14.18 -17.70 -27.41
C GLN A 340 15.46 -17.90 -28.25
N LYS A 341 15.86 -16.91 -29.04
CA LYS A 341 17.11 -16.96 -29.80
C LYS A 341 18.34 -17.12 -28.90
N LEU A 342 18.34 -16.50 -27.74
CA LEU A 342 19.42 -16.66 -26.77
C LEU A 342 19.43 -18.10 -26.21
N MET A 343 18.26 -18.64 -25.87
CA MET A 343 18.08 -19.99 -25.41
C MET A 343 18.51 -21.03 -26.47
N ASP A 344 18.19 -20.81 -27.74
CA ASP A 344 18.56 -21.68 -28.86
C ASP A 344 20.08 -21.78 -29.04
N LYS A 345 20.85 -20.71 -28.76
CA LYS A 345 22.33 -20.74 -28.76
C LYS A 345 22.92 -21.77 -27.78
N GLU A 346 22.17 -22.11 -26.71
CA GLU A 346 22.60 -23.14 -25.75
C GLU A 346 22.41 -24.58 -26.27
N GLY A 347 21.76 -24.75 -27.42
CA GLY A 347 21.67 -26.00 -28.13
C GLY A 347 20.77 -27.08 -27.51
N LYS A 348 19.88 -26.68 -26.58
CA LYS A 348 18.99 -27.64 -25.87
C LYS A 348 17.70 -27.96 -26.63
N GLY A 349 17.34 -27.19 -27.67
CA GLY A 349 16.12 -27.39 -28.45
C GLY A 349 14.81 -27.24 -27.66
N GLU A 350 14.87 -26.52 -26.55
CA GLU A 350 13.73 -26.29 -25.66
C GLU A 350 12.99 -25.01 -26.06
N LYS A 351 11.68 -24.97 -25.81
CA LYS A 351 10.88 -23.74 -25.94
C LYS A 351 11.04 -22.87 -24.70
N LEU A 352 11.07 -21.55 -24.90
CA LEU A 352 11.00 -20.58 -23.81
C LEU A 352 9.66 -20.74 -23.09
N GLU A 353 9.71 -20.83 -21.76
CA GLU A 353 8.55 -20.90 -20.89
C GLU A 353 8.56 -19.72 -19.91
N ALA A 354 7.45 -19.46 -19.22
CA ALA A 354 7.33 -18.32 -18.33
C ALA A 354 8.38 -18.32 -17.20
N TRP A 355 8.77 -19.48 -16.68
CA TRP A 355 9.85 -19.61 -15.67
C TRP A 355 11.25 -19.40 -16.20
N ASP A 356 11.42 -19.24 -17.52
CA ASP A 356 12.70 -18.97 -18.18
C ASP A 356 12.89 -17.47 -18.44
N TRP A 357 11.80 -16.67 -18.42
CA TRP A 357 11.82 -15.26 -18.80
C TRP A 357 12.88 -14.47 -18.02
N TRP A 358 12.82 -14.48 -16.70
CA TRP A 358 13.74 -13.74 -15.84
C TRP A 358 15.20 -14.19 -16.01
N TYR A 359 15.44 -15.49 -16.17
CA TYR A 359 16.77 -16.06 -16.36
C TYR A 359 17.42 -15.62 -17.68
N TYR A 360 16.69 -15.69 -18.77
CA TYR A 360 17.22 -15.26 -20.07
C TYR A 360 17.22 -13.74 -20.21
N THR A 361 16.32 -13.02 -19.58
CA THR A 361 16.37 -11.55 -19.50
C THR A 361 17.66 -11.09 -18.84
N GLU A 362 18.08 -11.72 -17.72
CA GLU A 362 19.33 -11.36 -17.04
C GLU A 362 20.57 -11.65 -17.92
N LYS A 363 20.60 -12.79 -18.61
CA LYS A 363 21.65 -13.11 -19.56
C LYS A 363 21.71 -12.10 -20.73
N LEU A 364 20.56 -11.74 -21.26
CA LEU A 364 20.47 -10.77 -22.36
C LEU A 364 20.89 -9.36 -21.90
N ARG A 365 20.52 -8.96 -20.69
CA ARG A 365 20.96 -7.71 -20.07
C ARG A 365 22.48 -7.65 -19.98
N LYS A 366 23.10 -8.72 -19.52
CA LYS A 366 24.56 -8.84 -19.48
C LYS A 366 25.19 -8.79 -20.90
N GLU A 367 24.61 -9.49 -21.89
CA GLU A 367 25.11 -9.50 -23.28
C GLU A 367 25.01 -8.09 -23.93
N LYS A 368 23.89 -7.37 -23.69
CA LYS A 368 23.62 -6.07 -24.35
C LYS A 368 24.30 -4.89 -23.65
N TYR A 369 24.27 -4.84 -22.34
CA TYR A 369 24.66 -3.65 -21.57
C TYR A 369 25.94 -3.86 -20.76
N ASN A 370 26.48 -5.09 -20.76
CA ASN A 370 27.62 -5.47 -19.92
C ASN A 370 27.43 -5.00 -18.46
N LEU A 371 26.22 -5.21 -17.95
CA LEU A 371 25.82 -4.84 -16.58
C LEU A 371 25.39 -6.07 -15.83
N GLU A 372 26.00 -6.28 -14.68
CA GLU A 372 25.58 -7.29 -13.69
C GLU A 372 25.08 -6.57 -12.43
N GLU A 373 24.02 -7.09 -11.83
CA GLU A 373 23.48 -6.53 -10.59
C GLU A 373 24.52 -6.54 -9.47
N GLU A 374 25.40 -7.54 -9.48
CA GLU A 374 26.52 -7.63 -8.54
C GLU A 374 27.53 -6.46 -8.64
N GLU A 375 27.62 -5.77 -9.80
CA GLU A 375 28.48 -4.61 -9.97
C GLU A 375 27.87 -3.35 -9.35
N ILE A 376 26.54 -3.23 -9.36
CA ILE A 376 25.82 -2.02 -8.90
C ILE A 376 25.31 -2.12 -7.48
N LYS A 377 24.83 -3.30 -7.07
CA LYS A 377 24.25 -3.55 -5.74
C LYS A 377 25.14 -3.07 -4.57
N PRO A 378 26.49 -3.19 -4.61
CA PRO A 378 27.37 -2.67 -3.57
C PRO A 378 27.30 -1.16 -3.32
N TYR A 379 26.75 -0.39 -4.26
CA TYR A 379 26.55 1.06 -4.14
C TYR A 379 25.19 1.43 -3.53
N PHE A 380 24.25 0.49 -3.44
CA PHE A 380 22.89 0.73 -2.98
C PHE A 380 22.64 0.19 -1.56
N LYS A 381 23.52 0.59 -0.62
CA LYS A 381 23.26 0.34 0.79
C LYS A 381 21.98 1.06 1.23
N LEU A 382 21.04 0.34 1.88
CA LEU A 382 19.74 0.84 2.28
C LEU A 382 19.79 2.22 2.95
N GLU A 383 20.66 2.38 3.93
CA GLU A 383 20.75 3.66 4.66
C GLU A 383 21.21 4.80 3.74
N ASN A 384 22.12 4.53 2.78
CA ASN A 384 22.57 5.54 1.83
C ASN A 384 21.45 5.92 0.86
N VAL A 385 20.67 4.95 0.39
CA VAL A 385 19.52 5.18 -0.50
C VAL A 385 18.46 6.02 0.22
N ARG A 386 18.12 5.67 1.45
CA ARG A 386 17.19 6.42 2.29
C ARG A 386 17.66 7.87 2.51
N GLU A 387 18.91 8.05 2.92
CA GLU A 387 19.49 9.41 3.08
C GLU A 387 19.52 10.18 1.75
N GLY A 388 19.67 9.47 0.62
CA GLY A 388 19.52 10.04 -0.72
C GLY A 388 18.12 10.57 -0.98
N ALA A 389 17.09 9.77 -0.69
CA ALA A 389 15.69 10.20 -0.80
C ALA A 389 15.41 11.40 0.11
N PHE A 390 15.92 11.40 1.35
CA PHE A 390 15.79 12.53 2.27
C PHE A 390 16.48 13.79 1.75
N ALA A 391 17.68 13.64 1.15
CA ALA A 391 18.40 14.76 0.56
C ALA A 391 17.68 15.35 -0.67
N VAL A 392 17.01 14.51 -1.49
CA VAL A 392 16.15 14.96 -2.59
C VAL A 392 14.99 15.79 -2.03
N ALA A 393 14.28 15.28 -1.02
CA ALA A 393 13.18 16.01 -0.39
C ALA A 393 13.64 17.32 0.28
N ASN A 394 14.86 17.35 0.84
CA ASN A 394 15.44 18.58 1.36
C ASN A 394 15.69 19.62 0.26
N LYS A 395 16.30 19.19 -0.86
CA LYS A 395 16.56 20.10 -2.00
C LYS A 395 15.27 20.63 -2.62
N LEU A 396 14.26 19.78 -2.79
CA LEU A 396 12.98 20.16 -3.41
C LEU A 396 12.09 20.97 -2.48
N TYR A 397 11.93 20.52 -1.24
CA TYR A 397 10.87 20.99 -0.35
C TYR A 397 11.40 21.65 0.93
N GLY A 398 12.72 21.67 1.16
CA GLY A 398 13.34 22.30 2.33
C GLY A 398 13.06 21.58 3.65
N ILE A 399 12.63 20.32 3.63
CA ILE A 399 12.39 19.52 4.83
C ILE A 399 13.64 18.76 5.26
N THR A 400 13.76 18.50 6.56
CA THR A 400 14.82 17.67 7.14
C THR A 400 14.21 16.52 7.91
N LEU A 401 14.81 15.32 7.80
CA LEU A 401 14.40 14.13 8.53
C LEU A 401 15.53 13.75 9.50
N THR A 402 15.24 13.69 10.79
CA THR A 402 16.21 13.36 11.84
C THR A 402 15.73 12.16 12.62
N LYS A 403 16.57 11.12 12.71
CA LYS A 403 16.23 9.91 13.46
C LYS A 403 15.96 10.23 14.92
N LEU A 404 14.89 9.69 15.46
CA LEU A 404 14.50 9.75 16.85
C LEU A 404 14.88 8.46 17.57
N GLU A 405 15.50 8.58 18.73
CA GLU A 405 15.82 7.46 19.60
C GLU A 405 14.81 7.38 20.76
N GLY A 406 14.56 6.15 21.23
CA GLY A 406 13.67 5.92 22.39
C GLY A 406 12.18 6.11 22.12
N ILE A 407 11.78 6.19 20.85
CA ILE A 407 10.36 6.19 20.46
C ILE A 407 9.86 4.74 20.43
N PRO A 408 8.67 4.45 21.03
CA PRO A 408 8.10 3.11 20.96
C PRO A 408 7.85 2.64 19.52
N VAL A 409 8.24 1.41 19.22
CA VAL A 409 8.04 0.77 17.93
C VAL A 409 7.45 -0.64 18.11
N TYR A 410 6.72 -1.12 17.12
CA TYR A 410 6.10 -2.44 17.15
C TYR A 410 7.06 -3.60 16.82
N HIS A 411 8.17 -3.31 16.14
CA HIS A 411 9.21 -4.28 15.81
C HIS A 411 10.60 -3.62 15.88
N PRO A 412 11.67 -4.33 16.29
CA PRO A 412 13.02 -3.76 16.41
C PRO A 412 13.62 -3.19 15.13
N ASP A 413 13.17 -3.67 13.96
CA ASP A 413 13.64 -3.20 12.65
C ASP A 413 13.01 -1.85 12.24
N VAL A 414 12.03 -1.36 12.98
CA VAL A 414 11.35 -0.10 12.67
C VAL A 414 12.17 1.09 13.16
N GLU A 415 12.39 2.04 12.27
CA GLU A 415 13.04 3.31 12.60
C GLU A 415 12.04 4.47 12.54
N VAL A 416 12.29 5.52 13.31
CA VAL A 416 11.40 6.67 13.44
C VAL A 416 12.16 7.96 13.19
N PHE A 417 11.57 8.87 12.41
CA PHE A 417 12.19 10.14 12.05
C PHE A 417 11.24 11.31 12.38
N GLU A 418 11.80 12.38 12.94
CA GLU A 418 11.13 13.68 13.01
C GLU A 418 11.35 14.43 11.71
N VAL A 419 10.26 14.93 11.14
CA VAL A 419 10.28 15.73 9.92
C VAL A 419 10.05 17.19 10.27
N LYS A 420 10.98 18.06 9.88
CA LYS A 420 10.93 19.52 10.13
C LYS A 420 11.01 20.30 8.82
N ALA A 421 10.31 21.41 8.79
CA ALA A 421 10.45 22.44 7.75
C ALA A 421 11.75 23.26 7.95
N ALA A 422 12.10 24.08 6.96
CA ALA A 422 13.30 24.92 6.99
C ALA A 422 13.34 25.93 8.14
N ASP A 423 12.17 26.36 8.62
CA ASP A 423 12.02 27.25 9.78
C ASP A 423 12.09 26.53 11.14
N GLY A 424 12.30 25.21 11.13
CA GLY A 424 12.37 24.36 12.31
C GLY A 424 11.02 23.87 12.84
N SER A 425 9.90 24.29 12.26
CA SER A 425 8.57 23.80 12.63
C SER A 425 8.41 22.31 12.28
N GLN A 426 7.67 21.57 13.13
CA GLN A 426 7.41 20.15 12.92
C GLN A 426 6.41 19.94 11.77
N VAL A 427 6.81 19.12 10.80
CA VAL A 427 5.95 18.68 9.68
C VAL A 427 5.19 17.42 10.05
N GLY A 428 5.84 16.47 10.69
CA GLY A 428 5.23 15.20 11.11
C GLY A 428 6.25 14.23 11.68
N ILE A 429 5.79 13.00 11.94
CA ILE A 429 6.63 11.88 12.32
C ILE A 429 6.52 10.81 11.24
N PHE A 430 7.66 10.22 10.89
CA PHE A 430 7.78 9.23 9.84
C PHE A 430 8.37 7.93 10.36
N TYR A 431 7.59 6.85 10.27
CA TYR A 431 8.01 5.48 10.59
C TYR A 431 8.42 4.76 9.32
N VAL A 432 9.46 3.95 9.38
CA VAL A 432 9.91 3.10 8.28
C VAL A 432 10.14 1.67 8.75
N ASP A 433 9.64 0.71 7.98
CA ASP A 433 9.70 -0.71 8.25
C ASP A 433 10.08 -1.45 6.97
N TYR A 434 11.37 -1.74 6.79
CA TYR A 434 11.93 -2.13 5.51
C TYR A 434 12.04 -3.64 5.26
N PHE A 435 11.99 -4.50 6.28
CA PHE A 435 12.37 -5.90 6.11
C PHE A 435 11.21 -6.89 6.17
N PRO A 436 11.23 -7.96 5.35
CA PRO A 436 10.22 -9.01 5.37
C PRO A 436 10.30 -9.84 6.65
N ARG A 437 9.15 -10.36 7.09
CA ARG A 437 9.00 -11.32 8.20
C ARG A 437 7.68 -12.08 8.07
N PRO A 438 7.48 -13.22 8.77
CA PRO A 438 6.28 -14.05 8.61
C PRO A 438 4.96 -13.34 8.87
N GLY A 439 4.92 -12.38 9.80
CA GLY A 439 3.71 -11.59 10.12
C GLY A 439 3.50 -10.38 9.21
N LYS A 440 4.29 -10.20 8.15
CA LYS A 440 4.21 -9.04 7.26
C LYS A 440 3.70 -9.42 5.89
N SER A 441 2.70 -8.72 5.40
CA SER A 441 2.20 -8.85 4.03
C SER A 441 3.29 -8.54 3.00
N GLY A 442 3.21 -9.19 1.84
CA GLY A 442 4.16 -8.95 0.75
C GLY A 442 3.86 -7.62 0.02
N GLY A 443 4.91 -7.02 -0.53
CA GLY A 443 4.84 -5.74 -1.23
C GLY A 443 5.38 -4.58 -0.42
N ALA A 444 4.92 -3.37 -0.77
CA ALA A 444 5.24 -2.15 -0.06
C ALA A 444 4.00 -1.25 -0.03
N TRP A 445 3.89 -0.39 0.97
CA TRP A 445 2.78 0.55 1.10
C TRP A 445 3.08 1.66 2.10
N MET A 446 2.31 2.75 1.99
CA MET A 446 2.23 3.84 2.96
C MET A 446 0.92 3.76 3.73
N SER A 447 0.95 4.08 5.02
CA SER A 447 -0.23 4.27 5.86
C SER A 447 -0.02 5.36 6.90
N ASN A 448 -1.11 5.75 7.59
CA ASN A 448 -1.09 6.74 8.64
C ASN A 448 -1.52 6.12 9.98
N TYR A 449 -0.78 6.43 11.06
CA TYR A 449 -1.29 6.25 12.42
C TYR A 449 -2.18 7.43 12.85
N ARG A 450 -1.97 8.58 12.24
CA ARG A 450 -2.77 9.78 12.43
C ARG A 450 -2.71 10.66 11.19
N GLU A 451 -3.89 11.08 10.73
CA GLU A 451 -4.03 12.03 9.63
C GLU A 451 -3.63 13.45 10.05
N GLN A 452 -3.22 14.28 9.09
CA GLN A 452 -3.10 15.72 9.25
C GLN A 452 -4.48 16.35 9.41
N GLN A 453 -4.64 17.24 10.40
CA GLN A 453 -5.86 17.99 10.58
C GLN A 453 -5.56 19.36 11.23
N GLY A 454 -5.68 20.42 10.49
CA GLY A 454 -5.38 21.76 10.99
C GLY A 454 -3.96 21.86 11.57
N SER A 455 -3.85 22.08 12.87
CA SER A 455 -2.57 22.13 13.60
C SER A 455 -2.06 20.75 14.05
N ILE A 456 -2.87 19.70 13.96
CA ILE A 456 -2.49 18.33 14.32
C ILE A 456 -1.64 17.76 13.20
N ARG A 457 -0.37 17.45 13.49
CA ARG A 457 0.57 16.96 12.49
C ARG A 457 0.46 15.44 12.29
N PRO A 458 0.72 14.94 11.06
CA PRO A 458 0.51 13.54 10.71
C PRO A 458 1.57 12.61 11.32
N LEU A 459 1.19 11.35 11.50
CA LEU A 459 2.09 10.24 11.81
C LEU A 459 2.01 9.25 10.65
N VAL A 460 3.04 9.18 9.84
CA VAL A 460 3.09 8.43 8.58
C VAL A 460 4.00 7.22 8.73
N CYS A 461 3.66 6.12 8.06
CA CYS A 461 4.46 4.89 8.05
C CYS A 461 4.65 4.39 6.62
N ASN A 462 5.89 4.05 6.25
CA ASN A 462 6.19 3.25 5.06
C ASN A 462 6.58 1.85 5.48
N VAL A 463 5.99 0.85 4.85
CA VAL A 463 6.28 -0.57 5.06
C VAL A 463 6.75 -1.18 3.74
N CYS A 464 7.90 -1.87 3.76
CA CYS A 464 8.51 -2.51 2.60
C CYS A 464 8.97 -3.93 2.94
N SER A 465 9.48 -4.65 1.93
CA SER A 465 9.99 -6.02 2.09
C SER A 465 11.31 -6.19 1.33
N PHE A 466 12.32 -5.38 1.70
CA PHE A 466 13.63 -5.33 1.06
C PHE A 466 14.57 -6.44 1.50
N THR A 467 15.64 -6.63 0.73
CA THR A 467 16.73 -7.57 1.03
C THR A 467 17.33 -7.29 2.42
N LYS A 468 17.32 -8.30 3.29
CA LYS A 468 17.88 -8.20 4.66
C LYS A 468 19.40 -8.14 4.67
N PRO A 469 20.02 -7.54 5.72
CA PRO A 469 21.44 -7.71 5.97
C PRO A 469 21.79 -9.16 6.30
N VAL A 470 22.98 -9.62 5.92
CA VAL A 470 23.45 -10.98 6.20
C VAL A 470 24.89 -10.96 6.72
N GLY A 471 25.10 -11.42 7.96
CA GLY A 471 26.41 -11.34 8.61
C GLY A 471 26.92 -9.91 8.68
N ASP A 472 28.12 -9.67 8.14
CA ASP A 472 28.73 -8.32 8.09
C ASP A 472 28.32 -7.53 6.83
N THR A 473 27.50 -8.11 5.94
CA THR A 473 27.02 -7.43 4.75
C THR A 473 25.73 -6.68 5.09
N PRO A 474 25.68 -5.35 4.92
CA PRO A 474 24.49 -4.57 5.16
C PRO A 474 23.39 -4.90 4.13
N SER A 475 22.19 -4.38 4.32
CA SER A 475 21.14 -4.44 3.31
C SER A 475 21.62 -3.69 2.05
N LEU A 476 21.77 -4.44 0.96
CA LEU A 476 22.13 -3.92 -0.36
C LEU A 476 20.95 -4.12 -1.30
N LEU A 477 20.41 -3.00 -1.78
CA LEU A 477 19.18 -2.99 -2.56
C LEU A 477 19.43 -3.29 -4.05
N THR A 478 18.45 -3.86 -4.70
CA THR A 478 18.34 -3.87 -6.17
C THR A 478 17.87 -2.49 -6.67
N ILE A 479 17.95 -2.22 -7.97
CA ILE A 479 17.39 -0.99 -8.54
C ILE A 479 15.89 -0.91 -8.29
N ASP A 480 15.16 -2.01 -8.47
CA ASP A 480 13.71 -2.08 -8.22
C ASP A 480 13.37 -1.76 -6.74
N GLU A 481 14.19 -2.24 -5.79
CA GLU A 481 14.01 -1.92 -4.36
C GLU A 481 14.34 -0.44 -4.08
N VAL A 482 15.30 0.15 -4.78
CA VAL A 482 15.61 1.59 -4.70
C VAL A 482 14.43 2.41 -5.20
N GLU A 483 13.89 2.08 -6.39
CA GLU A 483 12.73 2.76 -6.96
C GLU A 483 11.50 2.62 -6.05
N THR A 484 11.27 1.43 -5.48
CA THR A 484 10.20 1.19 -4.50
C THR A 484 10.35 2.07 -3.25
N LEU A 485 11.58 2.25 -2.72
CA LEU A 485 11.81 3.14 -1.58
C LEU A 485 11.44 4.58 -1.91
N PHE A 486 11.80 5.07 -3.09
CA PHE A 486 11.42 6.40 -3.55
C PHE A 486 9.92 6.51 -3.77
N HIS A 487 9.27 5.49 -4.33
CA HIS A 487 7.81 5.39 -4.51
C HIS A 487 7.08 5.58 -3.17
N GLU A 488 7.35 4.71 -2.19
CA GLU A 488 6.69 4.77 -0.89
C GLU A 488 6.99 6.08 -0.15
N PHE A 489 8.20 6.61 -0.32
CA PHE A 489 8.53 7.92 0.23
C PHE A 489 7.77 9.05 -0.46
N GLY A 490 7.43 8.93 -1.74
CA GLY A 490 6.55 9.88 -2.46
C GLY A 490 5.13 9.92 -1.85
N HIS A 491 4.54 8.77 -1.53
CA HIS A 491 3.30 8.69 -0.76
C HIS A 491 3.45 9.30 0.64
N ALA A 492 4.58 9.01 1.32
CA ALA A 492 4.84 9.59 2.63
C ALA A 492 4.96 11.12 2.56
N LEU A 493 5.60 11.68 1.53
CA LEU A 493 5.66 13.13 1.31
C LEU A 493 4.26 13.73 1.11
N HIS A 494 3.35 13.06 0.41
CA HIS A 494 1.96 13.49 0.26
C HIS A 494 1.24 13.53 1.61
N GLY A 495 1.41 12.49 2.45
CA GLY A 495 0.85 12.45 3.80
C GLY A 495 1.46 13.48 4.76
N LEU A 496 2.79 13.71 4.68
CA LEU A 496 3.52 14.61 5.58
C LEU A 496 3.33 16.09 5.24
N LEU A 497 3.37 16.44 3.94
CA LEU A 497 3.38 17.83 3.50
C LEU A 497 1.99 18.45 3.37
N THR A 498 0.93 17.65 3.41
CA THR A 498 -0.45 18.13 3.31
C THR A 498 -0.75 19.22 4.34
N GLN A 499 -1.53 20.25 3.94
CA GLN A 499 -1.91 21.39 4.78
C GLN A 499 -3.43 21.47 4.99
N CYS A 500 -4.13 20.37 4.77
CA CYS A 500 -5.58 20.30 4.89
C CYS A 500 -6.05 20.59 6.32
N GLN A 501 -7.20 21.28 6.43
CA GLN A 501 -7.82 21.58 7.71
C GLN A 501 -8.65 20.40 8.24
N TYR A 502 -9.11 19.53 7.33
CA TYR A 502 -10.00 18.41 7.64
C TYR A 502 -9.33 17.09 7.28
N LYS A 503 -9.48 16.06 8.14
CA LYS A 503 -8.90 14.74 7.91
C LYS A 503 -9.47 14.07 6.65
N GLY A 504 -10.75 14.27 6.36
CA GLY A 504 -11.41 13.71 5.19
C GLY A 504 -10.87 14.20 3.84
N THR A 505 -10.09 15.29 3.81
CA THR A 505 -9.42 15.82 2.62
C THR A 505 -7.91 15.70 2.65
N SER A 506 -7.34 15.15 3.75
CA SER A 506 -5.92 15.15 4.03
C SER A 506 -5.13 14.12 3.20
N GLY A 507 -3.92 14.48 2.80
CA GLY A 507 -2.90 13.61 2.24
C GLY A 507 -3.41 12.70 1.12
N THR A 508 -3.27 11.40 1.30
CA THR A 508 -3.62 10.36 0.33
C THR A 508 -5.13 10.07 0.24
N ASN A 509 -6.01 10.83 0.93
CA ASN A 509 -7.47 10.74 0.82
C ASN A 509 -8.02 11.33 -0.49
N VAL A 510 -7.29 11.21 -1.58
CA VAL A 510 -7.60 11.65 -2.94
C VAL A 510 -8.38 10.58 -3.73
N VAL A 511 -8.79 10.91 -4.97
CA VAL A 511 -9.38 9.90 -5.86
C VAL A 511 -8.34 8.86 -6.28
N ARG A 512 -8.79 7.62 -6.50
CA ARG A 512 -7.91 6.45 -6.67
C ARG A 512 -6.91 6.59 -7.82
N ASP A 513 -7.34 7.09 -8.94
CA ASP A 513 -6.49 7.26 -10.14
C ASP A 513 -5.60 8.50 -10.13
N PHE A 514 -5.54 9.21 -8.99
CA PHE A 514 -4.59 10.28 -8.73
C PHE A 514 -3.56 9.92 -7.65
N VAL A 515 -3.88 8.97 -6.77
CA VAL A 515 -3.10 8.70 -5.55
C VAL A 515 -1.65 8.30 -5.84
N GLU A 516 -1.39 7.67 -7.01
CA GLU A 516 -0.06 7.23 -7.42
C GLU A 516 0.81 8.34 -8.05
N LEU A 517 0.26 9.52 -8.35
CA LEU A 517 1.06 10.60 -8.93
C LEU A 517 2.23 11.03 -8.03
N PRO A 518 2.04 11.30 -6.70
CA PRO A 518 3.15 11.70 -5.84
C PRO A 518 4.21 10.61 -5.63
N SER A 519 3.81 9.34 -5.66
CA SER A 519 4.73 8.20 -5.51
C SER A 519 5.54 7.97 -6.78
N GLN A 520 4.89 7.86 -7.93
CA GLN A 520 5.54 7.56 -9.20
C GLN A 520 6.45 8.70 -9.69
N ILE A 521 6.05 9.96 -9.52
CA ILE A 521 6.95 11.06 -9.88
C ILE A 521 8.25 11.03 -9.04
N ASN A 522 8.17 10.60 -7.79
CA ASN A 522 9.34 10.55 -6.91
C ASN A 522 10.35 9.47 -7.34
N GLU A 523 9.91 8.39 -8.00
CA GLU A 523 10.77 7.35 -8.56
C GLU A 523 11.77 7.90 -9.59
N HIS A 524 11.41 8.93 -10.35
CA HIS A 524 12.27 9.49 -11.39
C HIS A 524 13.61 9.99 -10.83
N TRP A 525 13.62 10.56 -9.61
CA TRP A 525 14.87 11.01 -8.98
C TRP A 525 15.80 9.86 -8.59
N ALA A 526 15.28 8.65 -8.34
CA ALA A 526 16.08 7.52 -7.87
C ALA A 526 17.27 7.23 -8.78
N THR A 527 17.09 7.32 -10.10
CA THR A 527 18.11 6.97 -11.10
C THR A 527 18.66 8.17 -11.88
N GLU A 528 18.33 9.42 -11.49
CA GLU A 528 18.95 10.60 -12.08
C GLU A 528 20.44 10.66 -11.72
N PRO A 529 21.35 10.95 -12.70
CA PRO A 529 22.81 10.92 -12.48
C PRO A 529 23.28 11.78 -11.32
N GLU A 530 22.72 12.99 -11.17
CA GLU A 530 23.03 13.89 -10.06
C GLU A 530 22.66 13.27 -8.72
N VAL A 531 21.51 12.61 -8.66
CA VAL A 531 20.99 11.98 -7.42
C VAL A 531 21.76 10.70 -7.10
N LEU A 532 22.06 9.86 -8.10
CA LEU A 532 22.90 8.68 -7.91
C LEU A 532 24.27 9.06 -7.29
N LYS A 533 24.90 10.14 -7.75
CA LYS A 533 26.16 10.64 -7.18
C LYS A 533 26.04 11.12 -5.73
N MET A 534 24.86 11.51 -5.29
CA MET A 534 24.63 11.93 -3.90
C MET A 534 24.67 10.73 -2.94
N TYR A 535 24.00 9.63 -3.30
CA TYR A 535 23.76 8.53 -2.36
C TYR A 535 24.45 7.20 -2.72
N ALA A 536 24.65 6.91 -4.00
CA ALA A 536 25.19 5.62 -4.43
C ALA A 536 26.70 5.55 -4.13
N LYS A 537 27.03 5.06 -2.94
CA LYS A 537 28.41 4.92 -2.44
C LYS A 537 28.68 3.47 -2.08
N HIS A 538 29.79 2.95 -2.57
CA HIS A 538 30.20 1.57 -2.30
C HIS A 538 30.33 1.31 -0.80
N TYR A 539 29.60 0.30 -0.30
CA TYR A 539 29.43 0.08 1.15
C TYR A 539 30.72 -0.22 1.92
N LYS A 540 31.79 -0.72 1.26
CA LYS A 540 33.09 -1.00 1.88
C LYS A 540 34.08 0.15 1.72
N THR A 541 34.16 0.77 0.53
CA THR A 541 35.18 1.76 0.22
C THR A 541 34.72 3.21 0.41
N GLY A 542 33.39 3.44 0.38
CA GLY A 542 32.80 4.78 0.40
C GLY A 542 32.91 5.53 -0.94
N GLU A 543 33.49 4.92 -1.97
CA GLU A 543 33.61 5.52 -3.30
C GLU A 543 32.24 5.72 -3.95
N VAL A 544 32.07 6.87 -4.57
CA VAL A 544 30.85 7.19 -5.33
C VAL A 544 30.79 6.31 -6.58
N ILE A 545 29.58 5.90 -6.96
CA ILE A 545 29.31 5.12 -8.17
C ILE A 545 29.99 5.80 -9.38
N PRO A 546 30.78 5.07 -10.19
CA PRO A 546 31.45 5.65 -11.35
C PRO A 546 30.47 5.98 -12.48
N ASP A 547 30.79 7.03 -13.26
CA ASP A 547 29.97 7.47 -14.39
C ASP A 547 29.69 6.34 -15.40
N SER A 548 30.63 5.41 -15.59
CA SER A 548 30.46 4.25 -16.46
C SER A 548 29.34 3.30 -16.01
N LEU A 549 29.12 3.13 -14.70
CA LEU A 549 27.99 2.35 -14.18
C LEU A 549 26.68 3.14 -14.26
N ILE A 550 26.70 4.45 -14.02
CA ILE A 550 25.54 5.32 -14.21
C ILE A 550 25.07 5.24 -15.65
N GLU A 551 25.98 5.33 -16.63
CA GLU A 551 25.64 5.22 -18.06
C GLU A 551 25.00 3.86 -18.40
N LYS A 552 25.52 2.76 -17.86
CA LYS A 552 24.93 1.43 -18.05
C LYS A 552 23.51 1.35 -17.45
N ILE A 553 23.29 1.92 -16.25
CA ILE A 553 21.96 1.99 -15.62
C ILE A 553 20.97 2.76 -16.49
N LEU A 554 21.37 3.92 -17.03
CA LEU A 554 20.52 4.73 -17.89
C LEU A 554 20.18 4.04 -19.22
N ASN A 555 21.18 3.39 -19.83
CA ASN A 555 21.00 2.72 -21.11
C ASN A 555 20.04 1.52 -21.05
N GLN A 556 19.81 0.94 -19.89
CA GLN A 556 18.87 -0.17 -19.71
C GLN A 556 17.45 0.23 -19.32
N LYS A 557 17.13 1.53 -19.07
CA LYS A 557 15.81 1.98 -18.56
C LYS A 557 14.62 1.45 -19.37
N THR A 558 14.77 1.23 -20.67
CA THR A 558 13.70 0.69 -21.52
C THR A 558 13.84 -0.80 -21.83
N PHE A 559 14.79 -1.47 -21.18
CA PHE A 559 15.02 -2.89 -21.36
C PHE A 559 13.89 -3.69 -20.70
N ASN A 560 13.41 -4.74 -21.39
CA ASN A 560 12.29 -5.58 -20.90
C ASN A 560 10.96 -4.82 -20.68
N GLN A 561 10.84 -3.61 -21.24
CA GLN A 561 9.65 -2.76 -21.04
C GLN A 561 8.39 -3.37 -21.64
N GLY A 562 8.51 -4.14 -22.74
CA GLY A 562 7.38 -4.85 -23.33
C GLY A 562 6.77 -5.86 -22.36
N PHE A 563 7.61 -6.66 -21.69
CA PHE A 563 7.17 -7.60 -20.65
C PHE A 563 6.50 -6.88 -19.47
N MET A 564 7.21 -5.92 -18.87
CA MET A 564 6.75 -5.24 -17.66
C MET A 564 5.41 -4.53 -17.89
N THR A 565 5.27 -3.84 -19.03
CA THR A 565 4.02 -3.17 -19.36
C THR A 565 2.90 -4.16 -19.68
N THR A 566 3.21 -5.28 -20.37
CA THR A 566 2.21 -6.30 -20.72
C THR A 566 1.67 -7.02 -19.49
N GLU A 567 2.53 -7.43 -18.54
CA GLU A 567 2.06 -8.09 -17.31
C GLU A 567 1.18 -7.18 -16.47
N LEU A 568 1.53 -5.87 -16.37
CA LEU A 568 0.76 -4.87 -15.65
C LEU A 568 -0.59 -4.59 -16.31
N LEU A 569 -0.60 -4.40 -17.63
CA LEU A 569 -1.82 -4.22 -18.42
C LEU A 569 -2.73 -5.44 -18.35
N ALA A 570 -2.17 -6.65 -18.43
CA ALA A 570 -2.95 -7.88 -18.30
C ALA A 570 -3.69 -7.94 -16.96
N ALA A 571 -3.04 -7.56 -15.86
CA ALA A 571 -3.68 -7.47 -14.55
C ALA A 571 -4.74 -6.36 -14.49
N ALA A 572 -4.49 -5.18 -15.05
CA ALA A 572 -5.44 -4.07 -15.07
C ALA A 572 -6.69 -4.40 -15.93
N ILE A 573 -6.50 -5.04 -17.08
CA ILE A 573 -7.61 -5.48 -17.94
C ILE A 573 -8.39 -6.60 -17.26
N LEU A 574 -7.73 -7.53 -16.59
CA LEU A 574 -8.37 -8.60 -15.81
C LEU A 574 -9.24 -8.04 -14.69
N ASP A 575 -8.72 -7.07 -13.92
CA ASP A 575 -9.49 -6.36 -12.89
C ASP A 575 -10.75 -5.72 -13.49
N MET A 576 -10.59 -4.97 -14.57
CA MET A 576 -11.72 -4.33 -15.24
C MET A 576 -12.72 -5.34 -15.79
N ASN A 577 -12.27 -6.43 -16.42
CA ASN A 577 -13.15 -7.46 -16.98
C ASN A 577 -13.98 -8.13 -15.87
N LEU A 578 -13.38 -8.48 -14.73
CA LEU A 578 -14.09 -9.07 -13.59
C LEU A 578 -15.17 -8.13 -13.04
N HIS A 579 -14.88 -6.83 -12.99
CA HIS A 579 -15.78 -5.83 -12.41
C HIS A 579 -16.73 -5.16 -13.43
N ASN A 580 -16.55 -5.42 -14.73
CA ASN A 580 -17.49 -5.07 -15.81
C ASN A 580 -18.59 -6.14 -16.02
N LEU A 581 -18.50 -7.28 -15.35
CA LEU A 581 -19.54 -8.31 -15.43
C LEU A 581 -20.89 -7.72 -15.00
N THR A 582 -21.94 -8.03 -15.78
CA THR A 582 -23.35 -7.70 -15.49
C THR A 582 -24.14 -8.90 -15.02
N ASP A 583 -23.55 -10.09 -15.12
CA ASP A 583 -24.04 -11.38 -14.62
C ASP A 583 -22.86 -12.23 -14.15
N THR A 584 -23.05 -12.98 -13.08
CA THR A 584 -22.03 -13.86 -12.47
C THR A 584 -22.55 -15.28 -12.29
N GLU A 585 -23.66 -15.66 -12.92
CA GLU A 585 -24.17 -17.03 -12.85
C GLU A 585 -23.16 -18.01 -13.49
N GLY A 586 -22.80 -19.05 -12.74
CA GLY A 586 -21.83 -20.05 -13.21
C GLY A 586 -20.38 -19.57 -13.35
N LEU A 587 -20.02 -18.42 -12.81
CA LEU A 587 -18.66 -17.85 -12.92
C LEU A 587 -17.62 -18.79 -12.30
N ASP A 588 -16.74 -19.34 -13.15
CA ASP A 588 -15.46 -19.94 -12.76
C ASP A 588 -14.35 -18.92 -13.04
N VAL A 589 -13.80 -18.34 -11.98
CA VAL A 589 -12.83 -17.23 -12.10
C VAL A 589 -11.52 -17.64 -12.77
N VAL A 590 -11.11 -18.91 -12.68
CA VAL A 590 -9.88 -19.41 -13.32
C VAL A 590 -10.11 -19.63 -14.82
N ALA A 591 -11.23 -20.22 -15.18
CA ALA A 591 -11.60 -20.38 -16.57
C ALA A 591 -11.84 -19.02 -17.24
N TYR A 592 -12.51 -18.10 -16.56
CA TYR A 592 -12.74 -16.74 -17.02
C TYR A 592 -11.45 -15.95 -17.25
N GLU A 593 -10.51 -16.01 -16.30
CA GLU A 593 -9.18 -15.39 -16.45
C GLU A 593 -8.48 -15.92 -17.69
N LYS A 594 -8.47 -17.26 -17.86
CA LYS A 594 -7.83 -17.89 -19.01
C LYS A 594 -8.45 -17.41 -20.31
N GLU A 595 -9.78 -17.42 -20.42
CA GLU A 595 -10.49 -16.97 -21.62
C GLU A 595 -10.21 -15.50 -21.91
N ALA A 596 -10.23 -14.62 -20.91
CA ALA A 596 -9.95 -13.21 -21.06
C ALA A 596 -8.52 -12.96 -21.58
N MET A 597 -7.52 -13.69 -21.06
CA MET A 597 -6.13 -13.57 -21.51
C MET A 597 -5.93 -14.15 -22.91
N ASP A 598 -6.59 -15.25 -23.25
CA ASP A 598 -6.57 -15.83 -24.59
C ASP A 598 -7.18 -14.84 -25.63
N GLN A 599 -8.29 -14.19 -25.29
CA GLN A 599 -8.93 -13.18 -26.16
C GLN A 599 -8.03 -11.95 -26.40
N LEU A 600 -7.25 -11.55 -25.40
CA LEU A 600 -6.23 -10.49 -25.53
C LEU A 600 -5.03 -10.92 -26.37
N GLY A 601 -4.87 -12.22 -26.65
CA GLY A 601 -3.72 -12.79 -27.34
C GLY A 601 -2.44 -12.73 -26.52
N LEU A 602 -2.56 -12.75 -25.16
CA LEU A 602 -1.43 -12.80 -24.27
C LEU A 602 -0.63 -14.08 -24.54
N ILE A 603 0.69 -13.94 -24.64
CA ILE A 603 1.57 -15.08 -24.91
C ILE A 603 1.78 -15.93 -23.66
N PRO A 604 1.96 -17.26 -23.77
CA PRO A 604 2.05 -18.18 -22.62
C PRO A 604 3.29 -17.93 -21.74
N GLU A 605 4.30 -17.26 -22.27
CA GLU A 605 5.51 -16.88 -21.55
C GLU A 605 5.29 -15.74 -20.55
N ILE A 606 4.12 -15.08 -20.58
CA ILE A 606 3.75 -13.97 -19.69
C ILE A 606 2.44 -14.30 -18.98
N ALA A 607 2.44 -14.25 -17.65
CA ALA A 607 1.22 -14.24 -16.85
C ALA A 607 0.84 -12.80 -16.47
N PRO A 608 -0.44 -12.49 -16.18
CA PRO A 608 -0.78 -11.24 -15.52
C PRO A 608 0.04 -11.07 -14.23
N ARG A 609 0.47 -9.85 -13.95
CA ARG A 609 1.25 -9.50 -12.76
C ARG A 609 0.60 -10.02 -11.47
N TYR A 610 -0.72 -10.00 -11.43
CA TYR A 610 -1.55 -10.64 -10.42
C TYR A 610 -2.65 -11.45 -11.10
N ARG A 611 -2.79 -12.71 -10.70
CA ARG A 611 -3.89 -13.57 -11.11
C ARG A 611 -5.05 -13.46 -10.12
N THR A 612 -6.23 -13.77 -10.56
CA THR A 612 -7.49 -13.60 -9.81
C THR A 612 -7.42 -14.15 -8.37
N THR A 613 -6.77 -15.29 -8.16
CA THR A 613 -6.74 -16.00 -6.87
C THR A 613 -5.78 -15.40 -5.83
N TYR A 614 -4.87 -14.50 -6.23
CA TYR A 614 -3.95 -13.81 -5.32
C TYR A 614 -3.83 -12.30 -5.56
N PHE A 615 -4.84 -11.72 -6.17
CA PHE A 615 -4.86 -10.30 -6.50
C PHE A 615 -5.30 -9.44 -5.30
N ASN A 616 -4.44 -9.31 -4.31
CA ASN A 616 -4.75 -8.56 -3.08
C ASN A 616 -5.17 -7.11 -3.31
N HIS A 617 -4.62 -6.44 -4.32
CA HIS A 617 -4.99 -5.05 -4.65
C HIS A 617 -6.50 -4.88 -4.85
N ILE A 618 -7.14 -5.80 -5.58
CA ILE A 618 -8.59 -5.72 -5.82
C ILE A 618 -9.44 -6.13 -4.61
N ILE A 619 -8.83 -6.71 -3.58
CA ILE A 619 -9.52 -6.97 -2.31
C ILE A 619 -9.53 -5.70 -1.45
N GLY A 620 -8.43 -4.96 -1.44
CA GLY A 620 -8.29 -3.69 -0.75
C GLY A 620 -9.02 -2.55 -1.46
N GLY A 621 -8.33 -1.52 -1.87
CA GLY A 621 -8.91 -0.30 -2.45
C GLY A 621 -8.84 -0.20 -3.98
N TYR A 622 -8.30 -1.20 -4.69
CA TYR A 622 -8.03 -1.15 -6.13
C TYR A 622 -8.98 -2.00 -7.00
N ALA A 623 -10.13 -2.42 -6.48
CA ALA A 623 -11.15 -3.09 -7.29
C ALA A 623 -11.68 -2.15 -8.38
N ALA A 624 -11.67 -2.58 -9.64
CA ALA A 624 -11.91 -1.73 -10.81
C ALA A 624 -11.03 -0.46 -10.81
N GLY A 625 -9.85 -0.56 -10.22
CA GLY A 625 -8.97 0.57 -9.96
C GLY A 625 -7.48 0.27 -10.19
N TYR A 626 -7.09 -0.94 -10.58
CA TYR A 626 -5.69 -1.28 -10.81
C TYR A 626 -5.08 -0.54 -12.01
N TYR A 627 -5.90 -0.06 -12.92
CA TYR A 627 -5.49 0.83 -14.02
C TYR A 627 -4.84 2.13 -13.52
N SER A 628 -5.07 2.52 -12.28
CA SER A 628 -4.61 3.78 -11.68
C SER A 628 -3.09 3.96 -11.76
N TYR A 629 -2.31 2.87 -11.67
CA TYR A 629 -0.86 2.91 -11.86
C TYR A 629 -0.46 3.40 -13.25
N LEU A 630 -1.13 2.90 -14.28
CA LEU A 630 -0.88 3.32 -15.66
C LEU A 630 -1.43 4.72 -15.95
N TRP A 631 -2.57 5.06 -15.36
CA TRP A 631 -3.18 6.38 -15.49
C TRP A 631 -2.31 7.46 -14.84
N ALA A 632 -1.89 7.23 -13.60
CA ALA A 632 -1.01 8.15 -12.90
C ALA A 632 0.39 8.24 -13.53
N ASN A 633 0.86 7.17 -14.20
CA ASN A 633 2.15 7.19 -14.91
C ASN A 633 2.17 8.19 -16.07
N VAL A 634 1.03 8.44 -16.72
CA VAL A 634 0.92 9.53 -17.69
C VAL A 634 1.09 10.88 -17.02
N LEU A 635 0.48 11.06 -15.84
CA LEU A 635 0.52 12.33 -15.10
C LEU A 635 1.91 12.58 -14.50
N ASP A 636 2.55 11.55 -13.94
CA ASP A 636 3.87 11.69 -13.32
C ASP A 636 4.95 12.05 -14.34
N ASN A 637 4.93 11.38 -15.51
CA ASN A 637 5.87 11.66 -16.59
C ASN A 637 5.71 13.09 -17.12
N ASP A 638 4.48 13.54 -17.32
CA ASP A 638 4.22 14.92 -17.76
C ASP A 638 4.67 15.94 -16.70
N ALA A 639 4.42 15.68 -15.42
CA ALA A 639 4.89 16.55 -14.34
C ALA A 639 6.42 16.55 -14.23
N PHE A 640 7.08 15.40 -14.40
CA PHE A 640 8.54 15.32 -14.34
C PHE A 640 9.23 15.99 -15.52
N GLU A 641 8.60 16.04 -16.70
CA GLU A 641 9.13 16.80 -17.84
C GLU A 641 9.30 18.30 -17.50
N ALA A 642 8.43 18.89 -16.67
CA ALA A 642 8.62 20.27 -16.20
C ALA A 642 9.92 20.42 -15.38
N PHE A 643 10.27 19.43 -14.56
CA PHE A 643 11.55 19.42 -13.85
C PHE A 643 12.74 19.23 -14.78
N LYS A 644 12.61 18.43 -15.84
CA LYS A 644 13.70 18.31 -16.84
C LYS A 644 13.92 19.59 -17.62
N GLU A 645 12.85 20.32 -17.97
CA GLU A 645 12.95 21.60 -18.69
C GLU A 645 13.62 22.70 -17.88
N HIS A 646 13.35 22.78 -16.56
CA HIS A 646 13.84 23.85 -15.69
C HIS A 646 15.04 23.45 -14.82
N GLY A 647 15.27 22.15 -14.66
CA GLY A 647 16.27 21.53 -13.79
C GLY A 647 15.61 20.68 -12.70
N ILE A 648 16.14 19.46 -12.47
CA ILE A 648 15.52 18.46 -11.57
C ILE A 648 15.43 18.92 -10.10
N PHE A 649 16.07 20.03 -9.75
CA PHE A 649 16.01 20.69 -8.45
C PHE A 649 15.61 22.17 -8.56
N ASP A 650 14.94 22.56 -9.66
CA ASP A 650 14.42 23.91 -9.79
C ASP A 650 13.45 24.21 -8.66
N LYS A 651 13.73 25.27 -7.91
CA LYS A 651 12.96 25.61 -6.71
C LYS A 651 11.56 26.07 -7.03
N GLN A 652 11.36 26.77 -8.13
CA GLN A 652 10.06 27.26 -8.55
C GLN A 652 9.14 26.10 -8.93
N THR A 653 9.64 25.17 -9.74
CA THR A 653 8.88 23.97 -10.14
C THR A 653 8.55 23.10 -8.92
N ALA A 654 9.52 22.92 -8.00
CA ALA A 654 9.31 22.17 -6.76
C ALA A 654 8.26 22.84 -5.86
N ASP A 655 8.28 24.17 -5.70
CA ASP A 655 7.30 24.90 -4.92
C ASP A 655 5.89 24.82 -5.53
N LEU A 656 5.77 24.89 -6.86
CA LEU A 656 4.49 24.71 -7.55
C LEU A 656 3.93 23.30 -7.34
N PHE A 657 4.75 22.26 -7.51
CA PHE A 657 4.32 20.89 -7.26
C PHE A 657 3.92 20.67 -5.80
N ARG A 658 4.74 21.14 -4.85
CA ARG A 658 4.44 21.10 -3.43
C ARG A 658 3.10 21.78 -3.10
N GLN A 659 2.91 23.05 -3.51
CA GLN A 659 1.76 23.85 -3.17
C GLN A 659 0.46 23.39 -3.85
N ASN A 660 0.55 22.87 -5.08
CA ASN A 660 -0.63 22.51 -5.87
C ASN A 660 -0.97 21.03 -5.84
N VAL A 661 -0.05 20.15 -5.43
CA VAL A 661 -0.26 18.69 -5.35
C VAL A 661 -0.11 18.22 -3.91
N LEU A 662 1.11 18.27 -3.34
CA LEU A 662 1.40 17.63 -2.06
C LEU A 662 0.68 18.26 -0.87
N GLU A 663 0.59 19.59 -0.83
CA GLU A 663 -0.08 20.33 0.25
C GLU A 663 -1.60 20.30 0.15
N LYS A 664 -2.13 20.00 -1.05
CA LYS A 664 -3.57 20.08 -1.31
C LYS A 664 -4.36 18.88 -0.82
N GLY A 665 -3.78 17.69 -0.77
CA GLY A 665 -4.58 16.48 -0.57
C GLY A 665 -5.76 16.46 -1.54
N ASP A 666 -6.97 16.26 -1.02
CA ASP A 666 -8.24 16.32 -1.78
C ASP A 666 -9.01 17.62 -1.53
N SER A 667 -8.31 18.72 -1.23
CA SER A 667 -8.97 20.03 -0.93
C SER A 667 -9.46 20.78 -2.17
N ASP A 668 -9.03 20.35 -3.37
CA ASP A 668 -9.41 21.03 -4.63
C ASP A 668 -9.71 20.02 -5.74
N CYS A 669 -10.98 19.99 -6.17
CA CYS A 669 -11.41 19.10 -7.26
C CYS A 669 -10.85 19.48 -8.64
N LEU A 670 -10.27 20.68 -8.80
CA LEU A 670 -9.66 21.09 -10.07
C LEU A 670 -8.44 20.26 -10.43
N LEU A 671 -7.77 19.62 -9.45
CA LEU A 671 -6.69 18.65 -9.69
C LEU A 671 -7.12 17.49 -10.60
N TYR A 672 -8.42 17.12 -10.55
CA TYR A 672 -8.96 15.99 -11.30
C TYR A 672 -9.62 16.37 -12.64
N THR A 673 -9.66 17.64 -12.99
CA THR A 673 -10.30 18.14 -14.22
C THR A 673 -9.29 18.48 -15.30
N SER A 674 -8.01 18.65 -14.95
CA SER A 674 -6.95 18.89 -15.89
C SER A 674 -6.42 17.56 -16.47
N PRO A 675 -6.25 17.44 -17.78
CA PRO A 675 -5.60 16.29 -18.40
C PRO A 675 -4.08 16.24 -18.11
N SER A 676 -3.50 17.32 -17.57
CA SER A 676 -2.07 17.41 -17.27
C SER A 676 -1.83 18.39 -16.10
N PRO A 677 -0.89 18.07 -15.18
CA PRO A 677 -0.40 19.03 -14.18
C PRO A 677 0.08 20.36 -14.78
N ARG A 678 0.57 20.37 -16.04
CA ARG A 678 0.98 21.58 -16.75
C ARG A 678 -0.22 22.48 -17.13
N ASP A 679 -1.39 21.89 -17.38
CA ASP A 679 -2.58 22.64 -17.77
C ASP A 679 -3.17 23.44 -16.60
N THR A 680 -2.89 23.06 -15.36
CA THR A 680 -3.26 23.85 -14.17
C THR A 680 -2.54 25.20 -14.12
N GLU A 681 -1.36 25.32 -14.72
CA GLU A 681 -0.63 26.59 -14.84
C GLU A 681 -1.20 27.48 -15.94
N ARG A 682 -1.64 26.90 -17.07
CA ARG A 682 -2.17 27.64 -18.23
C ARG A 682 -3.60 28.16 -18.03
N SER A 683 -4.36 27.57 -17.11
CA SER A 683 -5.73 27.99 -16.81
C SER A 683 -5.81 29.10 -15.74
N ARG A 684 -4.69 29.60 -15.25
CA ARG A 684 -4.53 30.81 -14.43
C ARG A 684 -3.99 31.96 -15.25
#